data_abca29c2afc3205829b020c65d6bc16f
#
_entry.id   abca29c2afc3205829b020c65d6bc16f
#
_cell.length_a   1.000
_cell.length_b   1.000
_cell.length_c   1.000
_cell.angle_alpha   90.00
_cell.angle_beta   90.00
_cell.angle_gamma   90.00
#
_symmetry.space_group_name_H-M   'P 1'
#
loop_
_entity.id
_entity.type
_entity.pdbx_description
1 polymer ?
#
loop_
_entity_poly.entity_id
_entity_poly.type
_entity_poly.pdbx_seq_one_letter_code
_entity_poly.pdbx_strand_id
1 'polypeptide(L)'
;MSVRTLLLTSSLTCFVLPAFAQDMNFNRIASFQVADNLPEAEETSAEIIAATADGMTLVYTDSPGASIGFIDITDPANPAPLGVFMPEGEPTSVAVIGNHALAGVNTSQSYTEPSGFLVEIDVTTQQEVGRCDLPGQPDSVGIAPDGSFLAVAIENERDEDLGDGRVGQMPAGSVFMVNLTEDGLIACDTARVADITGLADIAPEDPEPEFVSINSENEVVVTLQENNHIVVLSSAGEVLSHFSAGEVTLNGVDTNEEGALVFNQTITVPREPDSITWIDNTHFAMANEGDMDGGSRGWTIFSQDGDVVFESGVSFEHAIISVGHYPEERSGNKGVEPESVTFDVFGGTPFVFVGAERSSIVGVYDITDPTAPELTQLLPSGIGPEGYVTIPERNLLVSANEVDDAGARAHVMLFEYQEAAATYPHLTSAGMDELTGWGAISGQVMAEDGTIYAVSDSFYGMQPTIFHIDVSETPAQIVDAIRVTREGQPAQLLDMEGIALDGDGGFWIASEGRSDRLVPHAIYHVGADGAIEDYIALPDELLAVERRFGFEGITRVDDMLYVAVQREWRDDPANHAKVLGYNLETEEWSVIHYAKTKPSTGWVGLSEIVAHGGFMYFIERDNQHDTRAVTKIITRVPMSAMKGIVALGETPAVLEPELVVDLLPYLTSTGGYVLDKVEGLAIAEDGTMWVSTDNDGVDDHSGETMFFSISME
;
A
#
# COMPACT_ATOMS: atom_id res chain seq x y z
N MET A 1 -28.90 82.46 -8.65
CA MET A 1 -29.24 81.02 -8.81
C MET A 1 -27.93 80.24 -8.88
N SER A 2 -27.58 79.58 -7.78
CA SER A 2 -26.33 78.88 -7.66
C SER A 2 -26.63 77.36 -7.66
N VAL A 3 -26.17 76.68 -8.65
CA VAL A 3 -26.30 75.22 -8.79
C VAL A 3 -25.18 74.56 -7.98
N ARG A 4 -25.52 73.81 -6.96
CA ARG A 4 -24.53 72.93 -6.22
C ARG A 4 -24.52 71.55 -6.85
N THR A 5 -23.36 71.18 -7.39
CA THR A 5 -23.08 69.84 -7.87
C THR A 5 -22.68 68.97 -6.67
N LEU A 6 -23.43 67.89 -6.43
CA LEU A 6 -23.08 66.85 -5.45
C LEU A 6 -22.17 65.84 -6.14
N LEU A 7 -20.94 65.68 -5.65
CA LEU A 7 -20.06 64.55 -5.99
C LEU A 7 -20.35 63.41 -5.04
N LEU A 8 -20.88 62.28 -5.56
CA LEU A 8 -20.92 61.00 -4.87
C LEU A 8 -19.58 60.32 -5.06
N THR A 9 -18.80 60.18 -4.00
CA THR A 9 -17.64 59.28 -3.93
C THR A 9 -18.13 57.91 -3.49
N SER A 10 -18.14 56.92 -4.42
CA SER A 10 -18.28 55.52 -4.12
C SER A 10 -16.95 54.95 -3.62
N SER A 11 -16.87 54.67 -2.32
CA SER A 11 -15.76 53.86 -1.76
C SER A 11 -15.98 52.39 -2.09
N LEU A 12 -15.18 51.83 -2.98
CA LEU A 12 -15.03 50.40 -3.16
C LEU A 12 -14.34 49.82 -1.91
N THR A 13 -15.09 49.17 -1.04
CA THR A 13 -14.53 48.33 0.02
C THR A 13 -14.12 47.02 -0.61
N CYS A 14 -12.84 46.83 -0.82
CA CYS A 14 -12.25 45.50 -1.17
C CYS A 14 -12.36 44.62 0.09
N PHE A 15 -13.28 43.68 0.11
CA PHE A 15 -13.26 42.59 1.07
C PHE A 15 -12.09 41.68 0.68
N VAL A 16 -10.97 41.80 1.37
CA VAL A 16 -9.94 40.74 1.41
C VAL A 16 -10.54 39.63 2.25
N LEU A 17 -11.05 38.57 1.63
CA LEU A 17 -11.31 37.32 2.31
C LEU A 17 -9.96 36.88 2.91
N PRO A 18 -9.91 36.46 4.18
CA PRO A 18 -8.73 35.82 4.70
C PRO A 18 -8.49 34.57 3.82
N ALA A 19 -7.35 34.50 3.16
CA ALA A 19 -6.85 33.22 2.68
C ALA A 19 -6.66 32.38 3.94
N PHE A 20 -7.44 31.32 4.11
CA PHE A 20 -7.09 30.27 5.06
C PHE A 20 -5.75 29.74 4.59
N ALA A 21 -4.74 29.78 5.44
CA ALA A 21 -3.50 29.06 5.18
C ALA A 21 -3.91 27.60 4.96
N GLN A 22 -3.59 27.04 3.83
CA GLN A 22 -3.79 25.63 3.58
C GLN A 22 -2.74 24.91 4.42
N ASP A 23 -3.11 23.82 5.09
CA ASP A 23 -2.17 23.07 5.92
C ASP A 23 -1.07 22.46 5.03
N MET A 24 0.12 22.33 5.59
CA MET A 24 1.23 21.65 4.95
C MET A 24 1.01 20.14 5.06
N ASN A 25 1.10 19.45 3.93
CA ASN A 25 0.91 17.99 3.86
C ASN A 25 1.94 17.35 2.92
N PHE A 26 2.24 16.09 3.19
CA PHE A 26 2.97 15.24 2.25
C PHE A 26 1.97 14.69 1.22
N ASN A 27 2.24 14.92 -0.05
CA ASN A 27 1.45 14.33 -1.13
C ASN A 27 2.38 13.61 -2.10
N ARG A 28 2.00 12.42 -2.55
CA ARG A 28 2.74 11.69 -3.57
C ARG A 28 2.71 12.49 -4.88
N ILE A 29 3.88 12.73 -5.47
CA ILE A 29 4.04 13.49 -6.70
C ILE A 29 4.49 12.65 -7.88
N ALA A 30 5.15 11.52 -7.63
CA ALA A 30 5.61 10.58 -8.64
C ALA A 30 5.84 9.18 -8.08
N SER A 31 5.85 8.22 -8.97
CA SER A 31 6.37 6.86 -8.77
C SER A 31 7.40 6.53 -9.84
N PHE A 32 8.43 5.77 -9.48
CA PHE A 32 9.46 5.29 -10.40
C PHE A 32 9.48 3.76 -10.39
N GLN A 33 9.26 3.13 -11.54
CA GLN A 33 9.32 1.68 -11.68
C GLN A 33 10.79 1.23 -11.70
N VAL A 34 11.21 0.42 -10.73
CA VAL A 34 12.60 -0.03 -10.56
C VAL A 34 13.12 -0.75 -11.80
N ALA A 35 12.28 -1.55 -12.44
CA ALA A 35 12.60 -2.27 -13.66
C ALA A 35 13.02 -1.37 -14.85
N ASP A 36 12.75 -0.06 -14.81
CA ASP A 36 13.22 0.86 -15.84
C ASP A 36 14.74 1.02 -15.83
N ASN A 37 15.39 0.77 -14.69
CA ASN A 37 16.85 0.72 -14.59
C ASN A 37 17.44 -0.62 -15.08
N LEU A 38 16.68 -1.73 -15.00
CA LEU A 38 17.12 -3.07 -15.37
C LEU A 38 16.03 -3.84 -16.16
N PRO A 39 15.68 -3.41 -17.39
CA PRO A 39 14.50 -3.90 -18.12
C PRO A 39 14.52 -5.39 -18.49
N GLU A 40 15.66 -6.04 -18.45
CA GLU A 40 15.82 -7.47 -18.79
C GLU A 40 15.70 -8.38 -17.56
N ALA A 41 15.63 -7.83 -16.34
CA ALA A 41 15.45 -8.59 -15.10
C ALA A 41 14.03 -9.17 -15.02
N GLU A 42 13.93 -10.42 -14.57
CA GLU A 42 12.64 -11.06 -14.30
C GLU A 42 11.99 -10.44 -13.06
N GLU A 43 12.80 -10.10 -12.06
CA GLU A 43 12.43 -9.52 -10.78
C GLU A 43 13.39 -8.38 -10.43
N THR A 44 12.92 -7.35 -9.78
CA THR A 44 13.70 -6.21 -9.29
C THR A 44 13.12 -5.75 -7.95
N SER A 45 13.93 -5.11 -7.13
CA SER A 45 13.54 -4.57 -5.82
C SER A 45 14.09 -3.17 -5.63
N ALA A 46 13.51 -2.41 -4.71
CA ALA A 46 14.16 -1.29 -4.09
C ALA A 46 13.96 -1.43 -2.58
N GLU A 47 15.03 -1.79 -1.91
CA GLU A 47 15.05 -2.06 -0.47
C GLU A 47 15.57 -0.82 0.27
N ILE A 48 16.84 -0.72 0.51
CA ILE A 48 17.41 0.44 1.18
C ILE A 48 17.76 1.53 0.18
N ILE A 49 17.42 2.78 0.50
CA ILE A 49 17.57 3.94 -0.39
C ILE A 49 18.28 5.11 0.31
N ALA A 50 19.13 5.79 -0.45
CA ALA A 50 19.83 6.99 0.00
C ALA A 50 19.86 8.07 -1.09
N ALA A 51 20.19 9.31 -0.72
CA ALA A 51 20.27 10.42 -1.66
C ALA A 51 21.66 11.07 -1.65
N THR A 52 22.09 11.60 -2.80
CA THR A 52 23.29 12.47 -2.87
C THR A 52 23.09 13.74 -2.06
N ALA A 53 24.18 14.35 -1.61
CA ALA A 53 24.15 15.55 -0.77
C ALA A 53 23.46 16.77 -1.41
N ASP A 54 23.38 16.83 -2.74
CA ASP A 54 22.60 17.84 -3.47
C ASP A 54 21.12 17.45 -3.65
N GLY A 55 20.75 16.24 -3.24
CA GLY A 55 19.40 15.70 -3.34
C GLY A 55 18.92 15.43 -4.76
N MET A 56 19.82 15.32 -5.74
CA MET A 56 19.44 15.21 -7.16
C MET A 56 19.47 13.77 -7.68
N THR A 57 20.12 12.86 -6.97
CA THR A 57 20.22 11.43 -7.34
C THR A 57 19.87 10.57 -6.15
N LEU A 58 18.99 9.58 -6.37
CA LEU A 58 18.75 8.49 -5.43
C LEU A 58 19.64 7.31 -5.79
N VAL A 59 20.03 6.57 -4.77
CA VAL A 59 20.79 5.32 -4.87
C VAL A 59 20.05 4.27 -4.03
N TYR A 60 19.79 3.09 -4.60
CA TYR A 60 19.05 2.03 -3.91
C TYR A 60 19.66 0.65 -4.12
N THR A 61 19.42 -0.28 -3.21
CA THR A 61 19.75 -1.69 -3.33
C THR A 61 18.63 -2.46 -4.02
N ASP A 62 19.00 -3.47 -4.79
CA ASP A 62 18.12 -4.37 -5.54
C ASP A 62 18.74 -5.78 -5.41
N SER A 63 18.33 -6.52 -4.36
CA SER A 63 18.87 -7.84 -4.03
C SER A 63 18.55 -8.88 -5.12
N PRO A 64 17.29 -9.06 -5.59
CA PRO A 64 16.99 -10.01 -6.65
C PRO A 64 17.67 -9.66 -7.98
N GLY A 65 17.83 -8.36 -8.29
CA GLY A 65 18.58 -7.88 -9.45
C GLY A 65 20.10 -7.93 -9.25
N ALA A 66 20.60 -8.24 -8.04
CA ALA A 66 22.01 -8.18 -7.65
C ALA A 66 22.66 -6.86 -8.09
N SER A 67 21.99 -5.74 -7.86
CA SER A 67 22.36 -4.45 -8.40
C SER A 67 22.21 -3.30 -7.40
N ILE A 68 22.94 -2.22 -7.64
CA ILE A 68 22.76 -0.92 -6.98
C ILE A 68 22.29 0.04 -8.05
N GLY A 69 21.05 0.55 -7.90
CA GLY A 69 20.42 1.38 -8.90
C GLY A 69 20.55 2.88 -8.60
N PHE A 70 20.42 3.69 -9.66
CA PHE A 70 20.53 5.14 -9.61
C PHE A 70 19.32 5.78 -10.30
N ILE A 71 18.71 6.80 -9.66
CA ILE A 71 17.55 7.52 -10.20
C ILE A 71 17.85 9.01 -10.22
N ASP A 72 17.66 9.66 -11.35
CA ASP A 72 17.68 11.11 -11.47
C ASP A 72 16.35 11.70 -10.97
N ILE A 73 16.41 12.49 -9.91
CA ILE A 73 15.29 13.24 -9.35
C ILE A 73 15.51 14.75 -9.41
N THR A 74 16.32 15.23 -10.38
CA THR A 74 16.49 16.68 -10.64
C THR A 74 15.13 17.34 -10.81
N ASP A 75 14.22 16.70 -11.53
CA ASP A 75 12.78 16.97 -11.54
C ASP A 75 12.05 15.83 -10.78
N PRO A 76 11.67 16.02 -9.51
CA PRO A 76 11.10 14.94 -8.71
C PRO A 76 9.71 14.50 -9.16
N ALA A 77 9.02 15.32 -9.96
CA ALA A 77 7.74 14.93 -10.57
C ALA A 77 7.92 14.03 -11.82
N ASN A 78 9.14 13.91 -12.33
CA ASN A 78 9.49 13.09 -13.50
C ASN A 78 10.83 12.37 -13.24
N PRO A 79 10.90 11.43 -12.29
CA PRO A 79 12.11 10.67 -12.00
C PRO A 79 12.53 9.85 -13.22
N ALA A 80 13.84 9.70 -13.44
CA ALA A 80 14.37 9.05 -14.63
C ALA A 80 15.48 8.03 -14.31
N PRO A 81 15.57 6.89 -15.04
CA PRO A 81 16.60 5.90 -14.81
C PRO A 81 17.99 6.44 -15.19
N LEU A 82 18.97 6.15 -14.34
CA LEU A 82 20.40 6.42 -14.63
C LEU A 82 21.19 5.14 -14.87
N GLY A 83 20.58 3.95 -14.61
CA GLY A 83 21.20 2.64 -14.74
C GLY A 83 21.64 2.06 -13.41
N VAL A 84 22.44 0.99 -13.47
CA VAL A 84 22.82 0.19 -12.29
C VAL A 84 24.33 -0.08 -12.25
N PHE A 85 24.86 -0.26 -11.05
CA PHE A 85 26.15 -0.90 -10.79
C PHE A 85 25.90 -2.35 -10.32
N MET A 86 26.62 -3.31 -10.88
CA MET A 86 26.49 -4.75 -10.53
C MET A 86 27.67 -5.17 -9.66
N PRO A 87 27.51 -5.30 -8.33
CA PRO A 87 28.56 -5.84 -7.46
C PRO A 87 28.74 -7.36 -7.66
N GLU A 88 29.83 -7.91 -7.13
CA GLU A 88 30.07 -9.37 -7.10
C GLU A 88 29.41 -9.98 -5.84
N GLY A 89 28.10 -9.87 -5.69
CA GLY A 89 27.33 -10.36 -4.54
C GLY A 89 25.99 -9.64 -4.47
N GLU A 90 25.28 -9.87 -3.40
CA GLU A 90 23.97 -9.32 -3.11
C GLU A 90 24.11 -8.02 -2.31
N PRO A 91 23.68 -6.86 -2.82
CA PRO A 91 23.70 -5.62 -2.06
C PRO A 91 22.56 -5.60 -1.05
N THR A 92 22.86 -5.41 0.23
CA THR A 92 21.87 -5.40 1.31
C THR A 92 21.53 -3.98 1.77
N SER A 93 22.51 -3.08 1.81
CA SER A 93 22.28 -1.72 2.30
C SER A 93 23.14 -0.70 1.57
N VAL A 94 22.70 0.56 1.53
CA VAL A 94 23.45 1.66 0.93
C VAL A 94 23.30 2.95 1.73
N ALA A 95 24.41 3.66 1.90
CA ALA A 95 24.44 5.02 2.42
C ALA A 95 25.27 5.91 1.48
N VAL A 96 25.03 7.22 1.50
CA VAL A 96 25.70 8.15 0.59
C VAL A 96 26.39 9.27 1.37
N ILE A 97 27.63 9.56 1.03
CA ILE A 97 28.37 10.73 1.52
C ILE A 97 28.92 11.55 0.35
N GLY A 98 28.51 12.80 0.26
CA GLY A 98 28.89 13.64 -0.88
C GLY A 98 28.41 13.07 -2.21
N ASN A 99 29.33 12.55 -3.01
CA ASN A 99 29.07 11.90 -4.31
C ASN A 99 29.52 10.41 -4.31
N HIS A 100 29.70 9.82 -3.14
CA HIS A 100 30.08 8.42 -2.96
C HIS A 100 28.95 7.62 -2.33
N ALA A 101 28.53 6.54 -2.99
CA ALA A 101 27.66 5.55 -2.42
C ALA A 101 28.53 4.46 -1.76
N LEU A 102 28.20 4.10 -0.52
CA LEU A 102 28.87 3.11 0.28
C LEU A 102 27.87 1.99 0.55
N ALA A 103 28.07 0.82 -0.07
CA ALA A 103 27.09 -0.26 0.02
C ALA A 103 27.71 -1.51 0.66
N GLY A 104 26.91 -2.16 1.52
CA GLY A 104 27.16 -3.53 2.00
C GLY A 104 26.81 -4.53 0.92
N VAL A 105 27.67 -5.52 0.73
CA VAL A 105 27.46 -6.59 -0.25
C VAL A 105 27.71 -7.93 0.42
N ASN A 106 26.66 -8.75 0.49
CA ASN A 106 26.71 -10.11 0.99
C ASN A 106 27.31 -11.05 -0.05
N THR A 107 28.27 -11.88 0.36
CA THR A 107 28.91 -12.92 -0.45
C THR A 107 28.95 -14.26 0.25
N SER A 108 28.14 -14.42 1.29
CA SER A 108 28.07 -15.61 2.13
C SER A 108 27.83 -16.86 1.29
N GLN A 109 28.55 -17.95 1.64
CA GLN A 109 28.38 -19.24 0.98
C GLN A 109 27.34 -20.10 1.73
N SER A 110 27.15 -19.82 2.97
CA SER A 110 26.14 -20.43 3.86
C SER A 110 26.09 -19.66 5.16
N TYR A 111 25.09 -19.90 5.98
CA TYR A 111 24.93 -19.33 7.34
C TYR A 111 26.14 -19.54 8.26
N THR A 112 26.97 -20.58 8.03
CA THR A 112 28.19 -20.87 8.81
C THR A 112 29.47 -20.42 8.14
N GLU A 113 29.41 -19.93 6.92
CA GLU A 113 30.51 -19.34 6.16
C GLU A 113 30.12 -17.95 5.64
N PRO A 114 29.69 -17.04 6.54
CA PRO A 114 29.28 -15.68 6.16
C PRO A 114 30.49 -14.88 5.67
N SER A 115 30.25 -14.01 4.70
CA SER A 115 31.25 -13.11 4.15
C SER A 115 30.59 -11.92 3.44
N GLY A 116 31.30 -10.81 3.35
CA GLY A 116 30.84 -9.64 2.64
C GLY A 116 31.95 -8.61 2.45
N PHE A 117 31.61 -7.53 1.81
CA PHE A 117 32.49 -6.37 1.64
C PHE A 117 31.69 -5.07 1.55
N LEU A 118 32.31 -3.97 1.95
CA LEU A 118 31.85 -2.64 1.57
C LEU A 118 32.40 -2.30 0.21
N VAL A 119 31.55 -1.81 -0.70
CA VAL A 119 31.95 -1.22 -1.98
C VAL A 119 31.72 0.30 -1.92
N GLU A 120 32.66 1.05 -2.47
CA GLU A 120 32.58 2.48 -2.65
C GLU A 120 32.41 2.79 -4.14
N ILE A 121 31.36 3.51 -4.49
CA ILE A 121 30.98 3.81 -5.87
C ILE A 121 30.91 5.33 -6.04
N ASP A 122 31.63 5.89 -7.03
CA ASP A 122 31.41 7.25 -7.48
C ASP A 122 30.07 7.34 -8.23
N VAL A 123 29.12 8.07 -7.67
CA VAL A 123 27.72 8.17 -8.18
C VAL A 123 27.67 8.77 -9.58
N THR A 124 28.54 9.73 -9.91
CA THR A 124 28.55 10.38 -11.23
C THR A 124 29.02 9.43 -12.34
N THR A 125 30.05 8.62 -12.06
CA THR A 125 30.63 7.68 -13.05
C THR A 125 30.07 6.28 -12.94
N GLN A 126 29.40 5.96 -11.83
CA GLN A 126 28.88 4.62 -11.48
C GLN A 126 29.98 3.56 -11.53
N GLN A 127 31.17 3.92 -11.06
CA GLN A 127 32.33 3.02 -11.03
C GLN A 127 32.79 2.79 -9.60
N GLU A 128 33.19 1.55 -9.30
CA GLU A 128 33.88 1.23 -8.06
C GLU A 128 35.19 2.02 -7.95
N VAL A 129 35.36 2.68 -6.82
CA VAL A 129 36.57 3.48 -6.49
C VAL A 129 37.29 2.96 -5.26
N GLY A 130 36.63 2.13 -4.45
CA GLY A 130 37.20 1.52 -3.26
C GLY A 130 36.43 0.29 -2.81
N ARG A 131 37.10 -0.58 -2.01
CA ARG A 131 36.48 -1.77 -1.42
C ARG A 131 37.16 -2.10 -0.10
N CYS A 132 36.38 -2.62 0.85
CA CYS A 132 36.87 -3.04 2.18
C CYS A 132 36.21 -4.37 2.57
N ASP A 133 37.00 -5.41 2.83
CA ASP A 133 36.45 -6.70 3.28
C ASP A 133 35.79 -6.56 4.65
N LEU A 134 34.65 -7.22 4.83
CA LEU A 134 33.89 -7.30 6.09
C LEU A 134 34.14 -8.64 6.79
N PRO A 135 33.96 -8.71 8.11
CA PRO A 135 34.16 -9.96 8.86
C PRO A 135 33.02 -10.98 8.68
N GLY A 136 31.92 -10.62 8.02
CA GLY A 136 30.74 -11.46 7.81
C GLY A 136 29.74 -10.83 6.86
N GLN A 137 28.50 -11.27 6.96
CA GLN A 137 27.34 -10.79 6.19
C GLN A 137 26.97 -9.38 6.67
N PRO A 138 27.05 -8.36 5.81
CA PRO A 138 26.51 -7.04 6.16
C PRO A 138 25.01 -7.06 6.02
N ASP A 139 24.33 -6.31 6.89
CA ASP A 139 22.95 -5.92 6.73
C ASP A 139 22.84 -4.40 6.58
N SER A 140 22.87 -3.60 7.61
CA SER A 140 22.70 -2.15 7.58
C SER A 140 24.02 -1.38 7.56
N VAL A 141 24.05 -0.23 6.85
CA VAL A 141 25.18 0.71 6.77
C VAL A 141 24.77 2.11 7.21
N GLY A 142 25.32 2.61 8.31
CA GLY A 142 25.09 3.97 8.81
C GLY A 142 26.35 4.85 8.75
N ILE A 143 26.20 6.11 8.33
CA ILE A 143 27.29 7.11 8.29
C ILE A 143 27.12 8.12 9.42
N ALA A 144 28.19 8.44 10.14
CA ALA A 144 28.17 9.50 11.13
C ALA A 144 27.79 10.84 10.52
N PRO A 145 26.91 11.65 11.14
CA PRO A 145 26.47 12.94 10.58
C PRO A 145 27.62 13.93 10.29
N ASP A 146 28.75 13.80 10.99
CA ASP A 146 29.93 14.60 10.74
C ASP A 146 30.86 14.04 9.64
N GLY A 147 30.50 12.89 9.04
CA GLY A 147 31.25 12.22 8.01
C GLY A 147 32.55 11.57 8.48
N SER A 148 32.79 11.40 9.79
CA SER A 148 34.05 10.91 10.32
C SER A 148 34.25 9.40 10.23
N PHE A 149 33.18 8.62 10.28
CA PHE A 149 33.20 7.15 10.18
C PHE A 149 31.85 6.61 9.71
N LEU A 150 31.84 5.34 9.38
CA LEU A 150 30.62 4.55 9.18
C LEU A 150 30.61 3.34 10.14
N ALA A 151 29.41 2.83 10.40
CA ALA A 151 29.16 1.57 11.08
C ALA A 151 28.37 0.63 10.16
N VAL A 152 28.61 -0.67 10.28
CA VAL A 152 27.91 -1.74 9.56
C VAL A 152 27.43 -2.76 10.56
N ALA A 153 26.16 -3.10 10.53
CA ALA A 153 25.65 -4.29 11.18
C ALA A 153 26.21 -5.51 10.43
N ILE A 154 26.84 -6.41 11.13
CA ILE A 154 27.31 -7.70 10.61
C ILE A 154 26.42 -8.74 11.25
N GLU A 155 25.34 -9.04 10.60
CA GLU A 155 24.26 -9.87 11.09
C GLU A 155 24.72 -11.32 11.28
N ASN A 156 25.27 -11.93 10.22
CA ASN A 156 25.58 -13.36 10.16
C ASN A 156 24.34 -14.22 10.45
N GLU A 157 23.27 -13.92 9.75
CA GLU A 157 21.96 -14.54 9.81
C GLU A 157 22.03 -16.05 10.12
N ARG A 158 21.21 -16.53 11.04
CA ARG A 158 21.10 -17.96 11.37
C ARG A 158 20.16 -18.69 10.42
N ASP A 159 20.39 -19.99 10.29
CA ASP A 159 19.52 -20.89 9.50
C ASP A 159 18.25 -21.24 10.31
N GLU A 160 17.18 -20.62 10.02
CA GLU A 160 15.87 -20.81 10.65
C GLU A 160 15.27 -22.21 10.38
N ASP A 161 15.71 -22.91 9.36
CA ASP A 161 15.32 -24.29 9.09
C ASP A 161 15.92 -25.28 10.10
N LEU A 162 16.83 -24.86 10.97
CA LEU A 162 17.43 -25.68 12.00
C LEU A 162 16.60 -25.74 13.27
N GLY A 163 16.04 -26.88 13.57
CA GLY A 163 15.34 -27.16 14.84
C GLY A 163 13.99 -26.47 14.91
N ASP A 164 13.91 -25.39 15.65
CA ASP A 164 12.76 -24.50 15.79
C ASP A 164 13.06 -23.06 15.35
N GLY A 165 14.12 -22.89 14.54
CA GLY A 165 14.59 -21.60 14.08
C GLY A 165 15.48 -20.82 15.07
N ARG A 166 15.71 -21.40 16.29
CA ARG A 166 16.39 -20.70 17.42
C ARG A 166 17.75 -21.32 17.76
N VAL A 167 18.27 -22.13 16.87
CA VAL A 167 19.58 -22.78 17.07
C VAL A 167 20.67 -21.78 16.69
N GLY A 168 21.28 -21.14 17.71
CA GLY A 168 22.40 -20.22 17.52
C GLY A 168 23.52 -20.84 16.70
N GLN A 169 24.10 -20.06 15.81
CA GLN A 169 25.16 -20.47 14.89
C GLN A 169 26.39 -19.58 15.03
N MET A 170 27.50 -20.06 14.54
CA MET A 170 28.75 -19.30 14.56
C MET A 170 29.28 -19.14 13.14
N PRO A 171 29.92 -18.01 12.83
CA PRO A 171 30.32 -16.93 13.73
C PRO A 171 29.15 -16.01 14.10
N ALA A 172 29.16 -15.53 15.34
CA ALA A 172 28.18 -14.55 15.83
C ALA A 172 28.28 -13.21 15.08
N GLY A 173 27.17 -12.49 15.02
CA GLY A 173 27.15 -11.13 14.50
C GLY A 173 27.93 -10.12 15.32
N SER A 174 28.21 -8.96 14.76
CA SER A 174 29.03 -7.91 15.36
C SER A 174 28.78 -6.56 14.69
N VAL A 175 29.33 -5.48 15.21
CA VAL A 175 29.29 -4.17 14.55
C VAL A 175 30.68 -3.82 14.00
N PHE A 176 30.80 -3.70 12.70
CA PHE A 176 32.00 -3.24 12.05
C PHE A 176 32.01 -1.71 11.93
N MET A 177 33.12 -1.06 12.23
CA MET A 177 33.27 0.38 12.12
C MET A 177 34.56 0.73 11.38
N VAL A 178 34.51 1.74 10.51
CA VAL A 178 35.70 2.22 9.77
C VAL A 178 35.63 3.73 9.61
N ASN A 179 36.77 4.42 9.73
CA ASN A 179 36.81 5.86 9.52
C ASN A 179 36.71 6.20 8.03
N LEU A 180 36.15 7.36 7.75
CA LEU A 180 36.16 7.98 6.42
C LEU A 180 37.26 9.04 6.35
N THR A 181 37.84 9.25 5.18
CA THR A 181 38.77 10.34 4.90
C THR A 181 38.04 11.66 4.76
N GLU A 182 38.76 12.79 4.73
CA GLU A 182 38.16 14.11 4.45
C GLU A 182 37.44 14.18 3.08
N ASP A 183 37.81 13.31 2.14
CA ASP A 183 37.16 13.18 0.82
C ASP A 183 35.98 12.20 0.83
N GLY A 184 35.62 11.62 1.98
CA GLY A 184 34.52 10.64 2.13
C GLY A 184 34.87 9.21 1.73
N LEU A 185 36.17 8.88 1.52
CA LEU A 185 36.61 7.54 1.11
C LEU A 185 36.83 6.62 2.31
N ILE A 186 36.63 5.32 2.14
CA ILE A 186 36.78 4.32 3.21
C ILE A 186 38.28 4.13 3.52
N ALA A 187 38.66 4.34 4.80
CA ALA A 187 40.01 4.12 5.31
C ALA A 187 40.12 2.71 5.97
N CYS A 188 40.14 1.63 5.17
CA CYS A 188 40.09 0.24 5.64
C CYS A 188 41.12 -0.13 6.73
N ASP A 189 42.26 0.54 6.76
CA ASP A 189 43.32 0.34 7.78
C ASP A 189 42.92 0.86 9.19
N THR A 190 41.79 1.55 9.30
CA THR A 190 41.23 2.04 10.56
C THR A 190 40.11 1.14 11.09
N ALA A 191 39.81 0.04 10.41
CA ALA A 191 38.71 -0.87 10.75
C ALA A 191 38.83 -1.40 12.19
N ARG A 192 37.67 -1.45 12.85
CA ARG A 192 37.48 -2.02 14.18
C ARG A 192 36.15 -2.77 14.26
N VAL A 193 36.08 -3.78 15.08
CA VAL A 193 34.88 -4.59 15.32
C VAL A 193 34.49 -4.44 16.79
N ALA A 194 33.25 -4.06 17.05
CA ALA A 194 32.67 -4.11 18.38
C ALA A 194 32.06 -5.50 18.61
N ASP A 195 32.53 -6.17 19.65
CA ASP A 195 31.98 -7.43 20.12
C ASP A 195 30.78 -7.14 21.04
N ILE A 196 29.59 -7.62 20.66
CA ILE A 196 28.33 -7.43 21.35
C ILE A 196 27.78 -8.74 21.91
N THR A 197 28.58 -9.83 21.88
CA THR A 197 28.21 -11.11 22.48
C THR A 197 28.01 -11.02 23.98
N GLY A 198 27.05 -11.76 24.51
CA GLY A 198 26.78 -11.84 25.96
C GLY A 198 25.97 -10.66 26.52
N LEU A 199 25.47 -9.74 25.68
CA LEU A 199 24.69 -8.57 26.12
C LEU A 199 23.19 -8.87 26.22
N ALA A 200 22.64 -9.60 25.24
CA ALA A 200 21.23 -9.98 25.21
C ALA A 200 20.93 -11.14 26.18
N ASP A 201 19.68 -11.23 26.64
CA ASP A 201 19.19 -12.36 27.43
C ASP A 201 18.79 -13.54 26.54
N ILE A 202 18.33 -13.28 25.30
CA ILE A 202 17.98 -14.28 24.28
C ILE A 202 19.21 -14.50 23.42
N ALA A 203 19.59 -15.74 23.19
CA ALA A 203 20.74 -16.15 22.37
C ALA A 203 22.01 -15.31 22.59
N PRO A 204 22.52 -15.13 23.84
CA PRO A 204 23.58 -14.16 24.12
C PRO A 204 24.91 -14.45 23.41
N GLU A 205 25.13 -15.68 22.94
CA GLU A 205 26.34 -16.07 22.23
C GLU A 205 26.24 -15.87 20.71
N ASP A 206 25.03 -15.49 20.22
CA ASP A 206 24.69 -15.31 18.82
C ASP A 206 23.82 -14.07 18.64
N PRO A 207 24.38 -12.85 18.80
CA PRO A 207 23.69 -11.63 18.47
C PRO A 207 23.56 -11.48 16.94
N GLU A 208 22.40 -11.07 16.48
CA GLU A 208 22.10 -10.72 15.09
C GLU A 208 21.75 -9.24 14.99
N PRO A 209 22.73 -8.38 14.72
CA PRO A 209 22.50 -6.95 14.53
C PRO A 209 21.94 -6.67 13.15
N GLU A 210 20.75 -6.08 13.11
CA GLU A 210 20.02 -5.68 11.91
C GLU A 210 20.38 -4.25 11.52
N PHE A 211 19.92 -3.28 12.26
CA PHE A 211 19.98 -1.89 11.86
C PHE A 211 20.92 -1.04 12.73
N VAL A 212 21.59 -0.06 12.09
CA VAL A 212 22.46 0.91 12.78
C VAL A 212 22.06 2.36 12.47
N SER A 213 22.00 3.19 13.49
CA SER A 213 21.84 4.64 13.34
C SER A 213 22.87 5.37 14.19
N ILE A 214 23.34 6.55 13.73
CA ILE A 214 24.40 7.32 14.38
C ILE A 214 23.92 8.74 14.68
N ASN A 215 24.03 9.18 15.93
CA ASN A 215 23.63 10.52 16.35
C ASN A 215 24.72 11.58 16.12
N SER A 216 24.41 12.85 16.40
CA SER A 216 25.37 13.96 16.22
C SER A 216 26.51 14.00 17.25
N GLU A 217 26.47 13.17 18.29
CA GLU A 217 27.58 12.94 19.25
C GLU A 217 28.43 11.73 18.86
N ASN A 218 28.19 11.14 17.68
CA ASN A 218 28.89 9.96 17.15
C ASN A 218 28.67 8.70 18.00
N GLU A 219 27.49 8.55 18.59
CA GLU A 219 27.05 7.33 19.24
C GLU A 219 26.23 6.50 18.28
N VAL A 220 26.43 5.20 18.26
CA VAL A 220 25.78 4.23 17.37
C VAL A 220 24.74 3.46 18.15
N VAL A 221 23.49 3.51 17.76
CA VAL A 221 22.46 2.59 18.26
C VAL A 221 22.29 1.44 17.26
N VAL A 222 22.07 0.23 17.78
CA VAL A 222 22.00 -1.02 17.03
C VAL A 222 20.82 -1.82 17.56
N THR A 223 19.98 -2.34 16.66
CA THR A 223 18.97 -3.36 16.95
C THR A 223 19.57 -4.75 16.85
N LEU A 224 19.09 -5.66 17.70
CA LEU A 224 19.32 -7.09 17.63
C LEU A 224 17.92 -7.71 17.64
N GLN A 225 17.36 -7.95 16.46
CA GLN A 225 15.94 -8.24 16.29
C GLN A 225 15.54 -9.54 17.00
N GLU A 226 16.09 -10.68 16.63
CA GLU A 226 15.78 -12.00 17.19
C GLU A 226 16.21 -12.11 18.65
N ASN A 227 17.19 -11.30 19.07
CA ASN A 227 17.57 -11.21 20.47
C ASN A 227 16.65 -10.29 21.28
N ASN A 228 15.70 -9.57 20.63
CA ASN A 228 14.81 -8.56 21.21
C ASN A 228 15.59 -7.57 22.10
N HIS A 229 16.67 -7.01 21.56
CA HIS A 229 17.65 -6.25 22.32
C HIS A 229 18.17 -5.03 21.58
N ILE A 230 18.61 -4.01 22.30
CA ILE A 230 19.19 -2.78 21.79
C ILE A 230 20.54 -2.55 22.42
N VAL A 231 21.52 -2.09 21.64
CA VAL A 231 22.86 -1.76 22.09
C VAL A 231 23.22 -0.34 21.64
N VAL A 232 23.81 0.45 22.53
CA VAL A 232 24.38 1.76 22.19
C VAL A 232 25.89 1.70 22.35
N LEU A 233 26.62 2.08 21.31
CA LEU A 233 28.08 2.05 21.24
C LEU A 233 28.66 3.45 21.08
N SER A 234 29.86 3.66 21.60
CA SER A 234 30.66 4.83 21.24
C SER A 234 31.28 4.70 19.84
N SER A 235 31.78 5.79 19.25
CA SER A 235 32.57 5.76 18.01
C SER A 235 33.84 4.89 18.08
N ALA A 236 34.27 4.48 19.27
CA ALA A 236 35.39 3.54 19.47
C ALA A 236 34.92 2.07 19.53
N GLY A 237 33.62 1.79 19.52
CA GLY A 237 33.04 0.45 19.65
C GLY A 237 32.90 0.00 21.11
N GLU A 238 32.97 0.92 22.09
CA GLU A 238 32.74 0.59 23.49
C GLU A 238 31.22 0.65 23.79
N VAL A 239 30.69 -0.36 24.50
CA VAL A 239 29.29 -0.40 24.92
C VAL A 239 29.03 0.72 25.95
N LEU A 240 28.10 1.62 25.63
CA LEU A 240 27.67 2.72 26.51
C LEU A 240 26.45 2.29 27.33
N SER A 241 25.44 1.70 26.66
CA SER A 241 24.27 1.11 27.31
C SER A 241 23.75 -0.06 26.46
N HIS A 242 22.98 -0.95 27.07
CA HIS A 242 22.23 -2.00 26.37
C HIS A 242 21.03 -2.45 27.21
N PHE A 243 19.96 -2.88 26.59
CA PHE A 243 18.74 -3.32 27.28
C PHE A 243 17.84 -4.13 26.36
N SER A 244 16.97 -4.97 26.95
CA SER A 244 15.93 -5.67 26.18
C SER A 244 14.89 -4.67 25.65
N ALA A 245 14.43 -4.88 24.41
CA ALA A 245 13.31 -4.12 23.84
C ALA A 245 11.99 -4.40 24.59
N GLY A 246 11.92 -5.50 25.35
CA GLY A 246 10.78 -5.85 26.20
C GLY A 246 9.56 -6.33 25.43
N GLU A 247 8.39 -6.33 26.09
CA GLU A 247 7.12 -6.85 25.58
C GLU A 247 6.04 -5.77 25.57
N VAL A 248 5.03 -5.94 24.68
CA VAL A 248 3.83 -5.10 24.61
C VAL A 248 2.58 -5.95 24.74
N THR A 249 1.58 -5.44 25.49
CA THR A 249 0.24 -6.04 25.52
C THR A 249 -0.71 -5.22 24.67
N LEU A 250 -1.21 -5.84 23.60
CA LEU A 250 -2.13 -5.24 22.63
C LEU A 250 -3.55 -5.77 22.86
N ASN A 251 -4.53 -4.86 22.83
CA ASN A 251 -5.95 -5.20 22.95
C ASN A 251 -6.69 -4.68 21.71
N GLY A 252 -7.61 -5.48 21.18
CA GLY A 252 -8.36 -5.11 19.99
C GLY A 252 -7.59 -5.40 18.71
N VAL A 253 -6.84 -6.50 18.69
CA VAL A 253 -6.17 -7.04 17.50
C VAL A 253 -6.97 -8.19 16.91
N ASP A 254 -6.76 -8.50 15.65
CA ASP A 254 -7.14 -9.75 15.02
C ASP A 254 -5.94 -10.71 15.02
N THR A 255 -6.19 -11.99 15.28
CA THR A 255 -5.15 -13.03 15.35
C THR A 255 -5.49 -14.27 14.53
N ASN A 256 -6.49 -14.17 13.67
CA ASN A 256 -6.93 -15.28 12.84
C ASN A 256 -6.99 -14.84 11.36
N GLU A 257 -6.82 -15.78 10.48
CA GLU A 257 -6.85 -15.62 9.03
C GLU A 257 -8.08 -16.34 8.48
N GLU A 258 -9.26 -15.98 8.96
CA GLU A 258 -10.50 -16.66 8.57
C GLU A 258 -11.28 -15.94 7.45
N GLY A 259 -10.79 -14.84 6.89
CA GLY A 259 -11.52 -14.02 5.93
C GLY A 259 -12.59 -13.16 6.60
N ALA A 260 -12.29 -12.65 7.80
CA ALA A 260 -13.15 -11.73 8.55
C ALA A 260 -12.28 -10.78 9.38
N LEU A 261 -12.64 -9.53 9.44
CA LEU A 261 -11.95 -8.51 10.25
C LEU A 261 -12.57 -8.44 11.65
N VAL A 262 -11.91 -9.05 12.66
CA VAL A 262 -12.46 -9.23 14.01
C VAL A 262 -11.49 -8.76 15.10
N PHE A 263 -11.42 -7.48 15.35
CA PHE A 263 -10.48 -6.81 16.26
C PHE A 263 -10.91 -6.91 17.73
N ASN A 264 -10.85 -8.10 18.34
CA ASN A 264 -11.32 -8.32 19.70
C ASN A 264 -10.39 -9.18 20.59
N GLN A 265 -9.26 -9.61 20.07
CA GLN A 265 -8.30 -10.42 20.82
C GLN A 265 -7.31 -9.54 21.60
N THR A 266 -6.62 -10.19 22.54
CA THR A 266 -5.53 -9.61 23.32
C THR A 266 -4.31 -10.51 23.20
N ILE A 267 -3.17 -9.93 22.84
CA ILE A 267 -1.89 -10.62 22.77
C ILE A 267 -0.85 -9.89 23.64
N THR A 268 0.17 -10.63 24.08
CA THR A 268 1.38 -10.05 24.67
C THR A 268 2.56 -10.64 23.93
N VAL A 269 3.35 -9.80 23.29
CA VAL A 269 4.42 -10.18 22.37
C VAL A 269 5.67 -9.34 22.63
N PRO A 270 6.88 -9.88 22.41
CA PRO A 270 8.11 -9.09 22.34
C PRO A 270 8.03 -8.09 21.18
N ARG A 271 8.85 -7.03 21.25
CA ARG A 271 8.90 -6.02 20.19
C ARG A 271 9.67 -6.51 18.97
N GLU A 272 10.81 -7.17 19.20
CA GLU A 272 11.75 -7.64 18.17
C GLU A 272 11.93 -6.54 17.09
N PRO A 273 12.69 -5.46 17.44
CA PRO A 273 12.78 -4.30 16.56
C PRO A 273 13.74 -4.54 15.41
N ASP A 274 13.31 -4.22 14.20
CA ASP A 274 14.17 -4.15 13.03
C ASP A 274 14.82 -2.75 12.93
N SER A 275 14.21 -1.82 12.23
CA SER A 275 14.77 -0.50 11.97
C SER A 275 14.75 0.44 13.19
N ILE A 276 15.78 1.28 13.29
CA ILE A 276 15.97 2.24 14.37
C ILE A 276 16.56 3.56 13.85
N THR A 277 16.09 4.70 14.38
CA THR A 277 16.62 6.01 14.03
C THR A 277 16.70 6.94 15.25
N TRP A 278 17.80 7.69 15.39
CA TRP A 278 17.89 8.75 16.40
C TRP A 278 16.94 9.91 16.04
N ILE A 279 16.15 10.38 17.03
CA ILE A 279 15.33 11.59 16.91
C ILE A 279 16.00 12.81 17.57
N ASP A 280 16.89 12.56 18.50
CA ASP A 280 17.84 13.51 19.09
C ASP A 280 19.04 12.74 19.68
N ASN A 281 19.95 13.38 20.45
CA ASN A 281 21.12 12.70 21.01
C ASN A 281 20.80 11.82 22.23
N THR A 282 19.54 11.71 22.65
CA THR A 282 19.12 11.00 23.87
C THR A 282 17.94 10.06 23.65
N HIS A 283 17.26 10.16 22.51
CA HIS A 283 16.08 9.37 22.17
C HIS A 283 16.18 8.83 20.74
N PHE A 284 15.60 7.67 20.52
CA PHE A 284 15.47 7.06 19.21
C PHE A 284 14.10 6.41 19.05
N ALA A 285 13.61 6.40 17.83
CA ALA A 285 12.43 5.69 17.40
C ALA A 285 12.82 4.36 16.77
N MET A 286 11.99 3.34 16.94
CA MET A 286 12.17 2.03 16.30
C MET A 286 10.86 1.45 15.83
N ALA A 287 10.88 0.71 14.74
CA ALA A 287 9.80 -0.11 14.23
C ALA A 287 9.86 -1.49 14.90
N ASN A 288 8.70 -2.03 15.28
CA ASN A 288 8.62 -3.31 16.00
C ASN A 288 8.04 -4.38 15.06
N GLU A 289 8.79 -4.75 14.08
CA GLU A 289 8.37 -5.69 13.05
C GLU A 289 8.08 -7.07 13.64
N GLY A 290 9.06 -7.61 14.36
CA GLY A 290 9.06 -8.97 14.89
C GLY A 290 9.59 -9.97 13.90
N ASP A 291 10.13 -11.05 14.44
CA ASP A 291 10.62 -12.19 13.67
C ASP A 291 10.19 -13.50 14.33
N MET A 292 10.84 -13.91 15.42
CA MET A 292 10.64 -15.23 16.03
C MET A 292 9.38 -15.37 16.87
N ASP A 293 9.15 -14.44 17.78
CA ASP A 293 8.08 -14.50 18.81
C ASP A 293 7.24 -13.23 18.84
N GLY A 294 7.69 -12.19 18.15
CA GLY A 294 7.27 -10.83 18.32
C GLY A 294 6.56 -10.22 17.15
N GLY A 295 6.63 -8.92 17.15
CA GLY A 295 5.90 -8.05 16.27
C GLY A 295 4.78 -7.36 17.02
N SER A 296 5.09 -6.19 17.59
CA SER A 296 4.08 -5.45 18.36
C SER A 296 3.13 -4.64 17.48
N ARG A 297 3.16 -4.81 16.17
CA ARG A 297 2.29 -4.15 15.19
C ARG A 297 2.31 -2.62 15.27
N GLY A 298 3.39 -2.07 15.84
CA GLY A 298 3.51 -0.66 16.13
C GLY A 298 4.96 -0.21 16.21
N TRP A 299 5.18 0.95 16.79
CA TRP A 299 6.49 1.55 16.94
C TRP A 299 6.67 2.19 18.31
N THR A 300 7.93 2.38 18.72
CA THR A 300 8.28 2.81 20.08
C THR A 300 9.34 3.90 20.02
N ILE A 301 9.29 4.88 20.96
CA ILE A 301 10.41 5.78 21.28
C ILE A 301 11.01 5.34 22.60
N PHE A 302 12.33 5.11 22.59
CA PHE A 302 13.13 4.85 23.78
C PHE A 302 14.07 6.01 24.11
N SER A 303 14.40 6.15 25.38
CA SER A 303 15.60 6.89 25.79
C SER A 303 16.84 6.00 25.63
N GLN A 304 18.02 6.62 25.54
CA GLN A 304 19.32 5.95 25.53
C GLN A 304 19.56 5.06 26.78
N ASP A 305 18.87 5.34 27.89
CA ASP A 305 18.95 4.58 29.16
C ASP A 305 17.97 3.38 29.18
N GLY A 306 17.14 3.20 28.14
CA GLY A 306 16.18 2.08 28.00
C GLY A 306 14.79 2.33 28.59
N ASP A 307 14.45 3.58 28.92
CA ASP A 307 13.09 3.93 29.32
C ASP A 307 12.20 4.09 28.08
N VAL A 308 11.02 3.46 28.06
CA VAL A 308 9.99 3.68 27.03
C VAL A 308 9.41 5.09 27.22
N VAL A 309 9.61 5.94 26.22
CA VAL A 309 9.10 7.33 26.19
C VAL A 309 7.72 7.40 25.57
N PHE A 310 7.52 6.64 24.50
CA PHE A 310 6.25 6.48 23.81
C PHE A 310 6.11 5.05 23.29
N GLU A 311 4.87 4.58 23.27
CA GLU A 311 4.47 3.29 22.68
C GLU A 311 3.19 3.50 21.87
N SER A 312 3.19 3.19 20.58
CA SER A 312 2.01 3.33 19.72
C SER A 312 0.89 2.35 20.09
N GLY A 313 1.24 1.19 20.65
CA GLY A 313 0.30 0.10 20.88
C GLY A 313 -0.43 -0.25 19.57
N VAL A 314 -1.75 -0.38 19.63
CA VAL A 314 -2.60 -0.68 18.47
C VAL A 314 -2.98 0.56 17.65
N SER A 315 -2.59 1.78 18.04
CA SER A 315 -3.11 2.98 17.40
C SER A 315 -2.69 3.13 15.95
N PHE A 316 -1.51 2.65 15.58
CA PHE A 316 -1.03 2.66 14.20
C PHE A 316 -1.81 1.65 13.35
N GLU A 317 -1.91 0.41 13.80
CA GLU A 317 -2.71 -0.63 13.12
C GLU A 317 -4.18 -0.19 12.96
N HIS A 318 -4.80 0.37 14.03
CA HIS A 318 -6.18 0.85 13.95
C HIS A 318 -6.38 2.01 12.95
N ALA A 319 -5.39 2.88 12.81
CA ALA A 319 -5.43 3.93 11.80
C ALA A 319 -5.35 3.35 10.38
N ILE A 320 -4.49 2.37 10.15
CA ILE A 320 -4.34 1.63 8.90
C ILE A 320 -5.64 0.89 8.54
N ILE A 321 -6.25 0.20 9.52
CA ILE A 321 -7.56 -0.46 9.36
C ILE A 321 -8.62 0.53 8.84
N SER A 322 -8.62 1.75 9.37
CA SER A 322 -9.63 2.76 9.01
C SER A 322 -9.53 3.26 7.57
N VAL A 323 -8.42 3.04 6.89
CA VAL A 323 -8.20 3.43 5.48
C VAL A 323 -8.15 2.23 4.52
N GLY A 324 -8.51 1.03 5.01
CA GLY A 324 -8.67 -0.16 4.18
C GLY A 324 -7.37 -0.87 3.80
N HIS A 325 -6.28 -0.65 4.53
CA HIS A 325 -4.96 -1.24 4.27
C HIS A 325 -4.58 -2.36 5.24
N TYR A 326 -5.54 -2.99 5.90
CA TYR A 326 -5.22 -4.08 6.83
C TYR A 326 -5.09 -5.42 6.10
N PRO A 327 -3.91 -6.08 6.18
CA PRO A 327 -3.66 -7.37 5.55
C PRO A 327 -4.24 -8.50 6.41
N GLU A 328 -5.46 -8.95 6.12
CA GLU A 328 -6.15 -9.98 6.93
C GLU A 328 -5.40 -11.31 6.92
N GLU A 329 -4.74 -11.67 5.83
CA GLU A 329 -3.92 -12.88 5.69
C GLU A 329 -2.66 -12.87 6.60
N ARG A 330 -2.36 -11.73 7.24
CA ARG A 330 -1.28 -11.58 8.23
C ARG A 330 -1.78 -11.47 9.67
N SER A 331 -3.10 -11.55 9.91
CA SER A 331 -3.69 -11.44 11.26
C SER A 331 -3.14 -12.48 12.23
N GLY A 332 -2.94 -13.70 11.77
CA GLY A 332 -2.38 -14.81 12.57
C GLY A 332 -0.87 -14.70 12.83
N ASN A 333 -0.20 -13.76 12.19
CA ASN A 333 1.24 -13.55 12.27
C ASN A 333 1.54 -12.19 12.92
N LYS A 334 2.02 -11.19 12.19
CA LYS A 334 2.51 -9.91 12.70
C LYS A 334 1.61 -8.71 12.34
N GLY A 335 0.46 -8.95 11.66
CA GLY A 335 -0.49 -7.92 11.26
C GLY A 335 0.09 -6.95 10.21
N VAL A 336 0.16 -5.66 10.52
CA VAL A 336 0.61 -4.62 9.58
C VAL A 336 2.13 -4.57 9.38
N GLU A 337 2.89 -5.25 10.23
CA GLU A 337 4.36 -5.35 10.20
C GLU A 337 5.05 -3.98 9.98
N PRO A 338 5.22 -3.17 11.05
CA PRO A 338 6.02 -1.96 10.97
C PRO A 338 7.50 -2.32 10.93
N GLU A 339 8.12 -2.23 9.78
CA GLU A 339 9.51 -2.64 9.53
C GLU A 339 10.47 -1.46 9.63
N SER A 340 10.21 -0.38 8.92
CA SER A 340 11.13 0.74 8.80
C SER A 340 10.69 2.01 9.50
N VAL A 341 11.67 2.76 10.00
CA VAL A 341 11.47 4.07 10.61
C VAL A 341 12.56 5.05 10.20
N THR A 342 12.16 6.29 9.87
CA THR A 342 13.11 7.39 9.64
C THR A 342 12.63 8.69 10.29
N PHE A 343 13.56 9.62 10.50
CA PHE A 343 13.29 10.89 11.16
C PHE A 343 13.92 12.05 10.41
N ASP A 344 13.18 13.16 10.28
CA ASP A 344 13.76 14.44 9.87
C ASP A 344 12.85 15.62 10.23
N VAL A 345 13.33 16.86 9.93
CA VAL A 345 12.64 18.11 10.24
C VAL A 345 12.22 18.82 8.95
N PHE A 346 10.91 18.90 8.71
CA PHE A 346 10.34 19.60 7.56
C PHE A 346 9.63 20.89 8.00
N GLY A 347 9.99 22.02 7.40
CA GLY A 347 9.36 23.29 7.73
C GLY A 347 9.52 23.73 9.20
N GLY A 348 10.39 23.07 9.96
CA GLY A 348 10.62 23.30 11.38
C GLY A 348 9.83 22.37 12.31
N THR A 349 9.02 21.46 11.75
CA THR A 349 8.33 20.40 12.48
C THR A 349 9.14 19.10 12.41
N PRO A 350 9.45 18.46 13.54
CA PRO A 350 10.12 17.16 13.56
C PRO A 350 9.11 16.05 13.26
N PHE A 351 9.39 15.18 12.27
CA PHE A 351 8.57 14.06 11.91
C PHE A 351 9.29 12.73 12.06
N VAL A 352 8.56 11.72 12.51
CA VAL A 352 8.93 10.32 12.37
C VAL A 352 8.01 9.71 11.30
N PHE A 353 8.62 8.99 10.37
CA PHE A 353 7.93 8.23 9.33
C PHE A 353 8.08 6.76 9.65
N VAL A 354 6.97 6.04 9.70
CA VAL A 354 6.92 4.61 10.05
C VAL A 354 6.30 3.85 8.89
N GLY A 355 7.03 2.95 8.29
CA GLY A 355 6.53 2.07 7.24
C GLY A 355 5.88 0.83 7.81
N ALA A 356 4.69 0.50 7.32
CA ALA A 356 4.04 -0.78 7.55
C ALA A 356 4.14 -1.59 6.26
N GLU A 357 5.06 -2.54 6.23
CA GLU A 357 5.45 -3.32 5.06
C GLU A 357 4.24 -4.03 4.44
N ARG A 358 3.58 -4.90 5.20
CA ARG A 358 2.45 -5.70 4.71
C ARG A 358 1.18 -4.89 4.44
N SER A 359 1.16 -3.65 4.86
CA SER A 359 0.06 -2.71 4.59
C SER A 359 0.36 -1.74 3.44
N SER A 360 1.58 -1.73 2.91
CA SER A 360 2.01 -0.83 1.83
C SER A 360 1.73 0.65 2.12
N ILE A 361 1.96 1.08 3.38
CA ILE A 361 1.60 2.42 3.86
C ILE A 361 2.65 3.03 4.78
N VAL A 362 2.78 4.35 4.77
CA VAL A 362 3.68 5.11 5.63
C VAL A 362 2.88 6.00 6.58
N GLY A 363 3.07 5.82 7.89
CA GLY A 363 2.56 6.73 8.93
C GLY A 363 3.47 7.94 9.09
N VAL A 364 2.90 9.15 9.11
CA VAL A 364 3.60 10.41 9.34
C VAL A 364 3.23 10.94 10.71
N TYR A 365 4.19 10.97 11.62
CA TYR A 365 3.98 11.41 12.99
C TYR A 365 4.70 12.73 13.28
N ASP A 366 3.96 13.77 13.69
CA ASP A 366 4.55 14.96 14.32
C ASP A 366 5.00 14.59 15.73
N ILE A 367 6.30 14.71 15.99
CA ILE A 367 6.92 14.42 17.28
C ILE A 367 7.44 15.68 17.97
N THR A 368 6.79 16.83 17.77
CA THR A 368 7.09 18.06 18.51
C THR A 368 7.06 17.81 20.02
N ASP A 369 6.19 16.91 20.50
CA ASP A 369 6.25 16.30 21.83
C ASP A 369 6.55 14.79 21.68
N PRO A 370 7.78 14.34 21.87
CA PRO A 370 8.13 12.93 21.69
C PRO A 370 7.46 11.98 22.70
N THR A 371 6.81 12.51 23.74
CA THR A 371 6.03 11.71 24.70
C THR A 371 4.57 11.51 24.26
N ALA A 372 4.15 12.22 23.23
CA ALA A 372 2.79 12.19 22.68
C ALA A 372 2.80 12.50 21.18
N PRO A 373 3.45 11.68 20.33
CA PRO A 373 3.42 11.82 18.88
C PRO A 373 1.99 11.86 18.31
N GLU A 374 1.76 12.73 17.33
CA GLU A 374 0.48 12.85 16.65
C GLU A 374 0.57 12.28 15.23
N LEU A 375 -0.23 11.25 14.91
CA LEU A 375 -0.36 10.77 13.54
C LEU A 375 -1.09 11.83 12.72
N THR A 376 -0.39 12.45 11.78
CA THR A 376 -0.92 13.54 10.95
C THR A 376 -1.41 13.05 9.60
N GLN A 377 -0.78 12.03 9.03
CA GLN A 377 -1.14 11.45 7.73
C GLN A 377 -0.79 9.96 7.66
N LEU A 378 -1.50 9.27 6.77
CA LEU A 378 -1.12 7.98 6.19
C LEU A 378 -0.85 8.21 4.70
N LEU A 379 0.26 7.67 4.17
CA LEU A 379 0.66 7.83 2.77
C LEU A 379 0.64 6.47 2.08
N PRO A 380 -0.07 6.31 0.95
CA PRO A 380 -0.03 5.06 0.20
C PRO A 380 1.32 4.91 -0.48
N SER A 381 1.99 3.78 -0.28
CA SER A 381 3.29 3.48 -0.84
C SER A 381 3.22 2.50 -2.01
N GLY A 382 4.35 1.96 -2.45
CA GLY A 382 4.42 0.73 -3.25
C GLY A 382 4.23 -0.48 -2.36
N ILE A 383 4.29 -1.68 -2.93
CA ILE A 383 4.12 -2.94 -2.18
C ILE A 383 5.42 -3.21 -1.41
N GLY A 384 5.31 -3.48 -0.10
CA GLY A 384 6.46 -3.71 0.77
C GLY A 384 7.37 -2.48 0.92
N PRO A 385 6.94 -1.38 1.60
CA PRO A 385 7.81 -0.24 1.87
C PRO A 385 8.84 -0.59 2.94
N GLU A 386 10.11 -0.62 2.57
CA GLU A 386 11.22 -1.00 3.43
C GLU A 386 12.16 0.18 3.72
N GLY A 387 12.73 0.81 2.74
CA GLY A 387 13.70 1.89 2.92
C GLY A 387 13.12 3.30 2.74
N TYR A 388 13.62 4.27 3.52
CA TYR A 388 13.23 5.67 3.39
C TYR A 388 14.43 6.59 3.32
N VAL A 389 14.32 7.65 2.51
CA VAL A 389 15.23 8.78 2.56
C VAL A 389 14.48 10.11 2.57
N THR A 390 14.91 11.00 3.42
CA THR A 390 14.40 12.37 3.54
C THR A 390 15.35 13.35 2.86
N ILE A 391 14.81 14.34 2.17
CA ILE A 391 15.55 15.42 1.54
C ILE A 391 14.84 16.75 1.90
N PRO A 392 14.96 17.23 3.16
CA PRO A 392 14.20 18.39 3.64
C PRO A 392 14.47 19.69 2.88
N GLU A 393 15.69 19.88 2.36
CA GLU A 393 16.04 21.03 1.54
C GLU A 393 15.23 21.10 0.24
N ARG A 394 14.64 19.99 -0.17
CA ARG A 394 13.76 19.88 -1.34
C ARG A 394 12.31 19.55 -0.95
N ASN A 395 12.00 19.48 0.34
CA ASN A 395 10.71 19.07 0.86
C ASN A 395 10.30 17.65 0.40
N LEU A 396 11.24 16.73 0.22
CA LEU A 396 10.95 15.37 -0.27
C LEU A 396 11.12 14.31 0.81
N LEU A 397 10.15 13.41 0.87
CA LEU A 397 10.24 12.07 1.45
C LEU A 397 10.19 11.08 0.29
N VAL A 398 11.01 10.04 0.34
CA VAL A 398 11.04 8.96 -0.67
C VAL A 398 10.92 7.63 0.06
N SER A 399 10.07 6.73 -0.45
CA SER A 399 10.03 5.33 -0.01
C SER A 399 10.51 4.41 -1.12
N ALA A 400 11.36 3.47 -0.77
CA ALA A 400 11.73 2.31 -1.55
C ALA A 400 10.79 1.16 -1.19
N ASN A 401 10.41 0.33 -2.17
CA ASN A 401 9.45 -0.75 -1.96
C ASN A 401 9.95 -1.99 -2.66
N GLU A 402 10.03 -3.08 -1.92
CA GLU A 402 10.77 -4.28 -2.31
C GLU A 402 10.01 -5.20 -3.27
N VAL A 403 8.68 -5.29 -3.14
CA VAL A 403 7.91 -6.37 -3.77
C VAL A 403 7.67 -6.13 -5.26
N ASP A 404 8.11 -7.09 -6.07
CA ASP A 404 7.91 -7.16 -7.53
C ASP A 404 7.04 -8.39 -7.85
N ASP A 405 5.79 -8.37 -7.41
CA ASP A 405 4.87 -9.49 -7.53
C ASP A 405 3.44 -9.02 -7.91
N ALA A 406 2.47 -9.94 -7.87
CA ALA A 406 1.05 -9.69 -8.10
C ALA A 406 0.72 -8.90 -9.39
N GLY A 407 1.66 -8.83 -10.32
CA GLY A 407 1.51 -8.10 -11.58
C GLY A 407 1.94 -6.64 -11.53
N ALA A 408 2.20 -6.06 -10.36
CA ALA A 408 2.90 -4.77 -10.21
C ALA A 408 4.41 -5.00 -10.07
N ARG A 409 5.23 -4.11 -10.65
CA ARG A 409 6.67 -4.12 -10.45
C ARG A 409 7.01 -3.31 -9.20
N ALA A 410 8.19 -3.55 -8.62
CA ALA A 410 8.70 -2.72 -7.53
C ALA A 410 8.81 -1.25 -7.93
N HIS A 411 8.46 -0.33 -7.02
CA HIS A 411 8.43 1.10 -7.26
C HIS A 411 9.13 1.87 -6.13
N VAL A 412 9.73 3.00 -6.50
CA VAL A 412 10.13 4.06 -5.56
C VAL A 412 9.09 5.16 -5.61
N MET A 413 8.54 5.56 -4.45
CA MET A 413 7.53 6.62 -4.34
C MET A 413 8.15 7.92 -3.85
N LEU A 414 7.77 9.05 -4.46
CA LEU A 414 8.23 10.38 -4.07
C LEU A 414 7.07 11.20 -3.54
N PHE A 415 7.22 11.74 -2.32
CA PHE A 415 6.24 12.59 -1.65
C PHE A 415 6.83 13.97 -1.44
N GLU A 416 6.04 15.03 -1.69
CA GLU A 416 6.44 16.41 -1.46
C GLU A 416 5.65 17.01 -0.30
N TYR A 417 6.37 17.61 0.67
CA TYR A 417 5.79 18.40 1.76
C TYR A 417 5.43 19.79 1.24
N GLN A 418 4.14 20.05 1.02
CA GLN A 418 3.65 21.21 0.29
C GLN A 418 2.39 21.84 0.92
N GLU A 419 2.15 23.12 0.65
CA GLU A 419 0.94 23.85 1.05
C GLU A 419 -0.23 23.43 0.14
N ALA A 420 -0.78 22.24 0.41
CA ALA A 420 -1.89 21.65 -0.33
C ALA A 420 -2.72 20.76 0.61
N ALA A 421 -3.99 20.52 0.29
CA ALA A 421 -4.78 19.52 0.99
C ALA A 421 -4.16 18.13 0.81
N ALA A 422 -4.31 17.26 1.82
CA ALA A 422 -3.93 15.85 1.70
C ALA A 422 -4.73 15.19 0.57
N THR A 423 -4.05 14.43 -0.29
CA THR A 423 -4.68 13.71 -1.41
C THR A 423 -5.10 12.29 -1.03
N TYR A 424 -4.72 11.80 0.13
CA TYR A 424 -5.04 10.49 0.66
C TYR A 424 -5.44 10.58 2.15
N PRO A 425 -6.37 9.72 2.67
CA PRO A 425 -7.12 8.68 1.95
C PRO A 425 -8.28 9.24 1.09
N HIS A 426 -8.78 8.42 0.16
CA HIS A 426 -9.96 8.76 -0.62
C HIS A 426 -11.26 8.31 0.05
N LEU A 427 -11.20 7.22 0.82
CA LEU A 427 -12.30 6.63 1.58
C LEU A 427 -11.80 6.22 2.97
N THR A 428 -12.61 6.35 4.00
CA THR A 428 -12.23 5.96 5.37
C THR A 428 -13.43 5.56 6.22
N SER A 429 -13.20 4.71 7.20
CA SER A 429 -14.16 4.36 8.27
C SER A 429 -13.84 5.04 9.61
N ALA A 430 -12.88 5.95 9.67
CA ALA A 430 -12.41 6.59 10.91
C ALA A 430 -13.48 7.33 11.72
N GLY A 431 -14.63 7.69 11.10
CA GLY A 431 -15.75 8.35 11.77
C GLY A 431 -16.76 7.42 12.45
N MET A 432 -16.59 6.09 12.32
CA MET A 432 -17.52 5.12 12.91
C MET A 432 -17.33 4.97 14.42
N ASP A 433 -18.42 4.65 15.14
CA ASP A 433 -18.39 4.46 16.60
C ASP A 433 -17.55 3.23 17.02
N GLU A 434 -17.47 2.21 16.17
CA GLU A 434 -16.67 1.01 16.37
C GLU A 434 -15.62 0.90 15.25
N LEU A 435 -14.44 0.37 15.59
CA LEU A 435 -13.39 0.09 14.61
C LEU A 435 -13.94 -0.84 13.52
N THR A 436 -14.02 -0.34 12.31
CA THR A 436 -14.59 -1.06 11.17
C THR A 436 -13.54 -1.19 10.08
N GLY A 437 -13.04 -2.41 9.90
CA GLY A 437 -12.18 -2.76 8.78
C GLY A 437 -12.99 -2.90 7.49
N TRP A 438 -12.36 -2.57 6.38
CA TRP A 438 -12.91 -2.64 5.04
C TRP A 438 -11.80 -2.82 4.00
N GLY A 439 -12.16 -3.19 2.82
CA GLY A 439 -11.30 -3.37 1.65
C GLY A 439 -12.03 -4.17 0.59
N ALA A 440 -11.34 -4.54 -0.47
CA ALA A 440 -11.87 -5.35 -1.56
C ALA A 440 -13.23 -4.83 -2.07
N ILE A 441 -13.32 -3.49 -2.27
CA ILE A 441 -14.54 -2.83 -2.75
C ILE A 441 -14.73 -3.15 -4.22
N SER A 442 -15.83 -3.87 -4.54
CA SER A 442 -16.23 -4.17 -5.90
C SER A 442 -17.41 -3.27 -6.35
N GLY A 443 -18.56 -3.83 -6.71
CA GLY A 443 -19.69 -3.07 -7.24
C GLY A 443 -20.30 -2.03 -6.30
N GLN A 444 -20.86 -0.97 -6.87
CA GLN A 444 -21.47 0.11 -6.11
C GLN A 444 -22.73 0.69 -6.76
N VAL A 445 -23.62 1.24 -5.95
CA VAL A 445 -24.87 1.85 -6.41
C VAL A 445 -25.16 3.15 -5.70
N MET A 446 -25.60 4.17 -6.44
CA MET A 446 -26.07 5.45 -5.88
C MET A 446 -27.46 5.31 -5.28
N ALA A 447 -27.61 5.73 -4.02
CA ALA A 447 -28.90 5.83 -3.35
C ALA A 447 -29.64 7.15 -3.69
N GLU A 448 -30.95 7.19 -3.45
CA GLU A 448 -31.79 8.37 -3.74
C GLU A 448 -31.40 9.63 -2.91
N ASP A 449 -30.79 9.43 -1.74
CA ASP A 449 -30.34 10.51 -0.86
C ASP A 449 -28.94 11.04 -1.21
N GLY A 450 -28.28 10.46 -2.23
CA GLY A 450 -26.97 10.88 -2.70
C GLY A 450 -25.80 10.17 -2.01
N THR A 451 -26.06 9.17 -1.17
CA THR A 451 -25.05 8.26 -0.62
C THR A 451 -24.80 7.09 -1.57
N ILE A 452 -23.78 6.26 -1.29
CA ILE A 452 -23.43 5.10 -2.10
C ILE A 452 -23.50 3.85 -1.22
N TYR A 453 -24.06 2.76 -1.75
CA TYR A 453 -23.84 1.41 -1.22
C TYR A 453 -22.82 0.68 -2.10
N ALA A 454 -21.85 0.03 -1.46
CA ALA A 454 -20.81 -0.76 -2.13
C ALA A 454 -20.67 -2.12 -1.44
N VAL A 455 -20.27 -3.14 -2.20
CA VAL A 455 -20.05 -4.49 -1.67
C VAL A 455 -18.56 -4.80 -1.57
N SER A 456 -18.16 -5.62 -0.59
CA SER A 456 -16.86 -6.31 -0.63
C SER A 456 -16.99 -7.59 -1.45
N ASP A 457 -15.95 -7.92 -2.19
CA ASP A 457 -15.83 -9.19 -2.91
C ASP A 457 -15.68 -10.41 -1.96
N SER A 458 -15.20 -11.54 -2.47
CA SER A 458 -15.01 -12.77 -1.70
C SER A 458 -13.75 -12.79 -0.82
N PHE A 459 -12.91 -11.77 -0.83
CA PHE A 459 -11.71 -11.73 0.00
C PHE A 459 -12.08 -11.90 1.50
N TYR A 460 -13.05 -11.12 1.97
CA TYR A 460 -13.59 -11.29 3.33
C TYR A 460 -14.76 -12.26 3.36
N GLY A 461 -14.57 -13.49 2.85
CA GLY A 461 -15.63 -14.47 2.62
C GLY A 461 -16.38 -14.99 3.86
N MET A 462 -15.84 -14.77 5.07
CA MET A 462 -16.53 -15.03 6.34
C MET A 462 -17.30 -13.82 6.87
N GLN A 463 -17.14 -12.65 6.21
CA GLN A 463 -17.77 -11.40 6.64
C GLN A 463 -18.27 -10.58 5.44
N PRO A 464 -19.07 -11.17 4.52
CA PRO A 464 -19.55 -10.43 3.36
C PRO A 464 -20.35 -9.21 3.82
N THR A 465 -20.03 -8.04 3.26
CA THR A 465 -20.48 -6.74 3.78
C THR A 465 -20.97 -5.83 2.67
N ILE A 466 -22.06 -5.10 2.95
CA ILE A 466 -22.50 -3.93 2.17
C ILE A 466 -22.10 -2.70 2.98
N PHE A 467 -21.24 -1.85 2.44
CA PHE A 467 -20.83 -0.58 3.04
C PHE A 467 -21.76 0.53 2.60
N HIS A 468 -22.17 1.39 3.54
CA HIS A 468 -22.90 2.62 3.26
C HIS A 468 -21.93 3.81 3.35
N ILE A 469 -21.80 4.58 2.29
CA ILE A 469 -20.76 5.59 2.10
C ILE A 469 -21.39 6.96 1.90
N ASP A 470 -21.03 7.92 2.75
CA ASP A 470 -21.33 9.34 2.57
C ASP A 470 -20.23 9.99 1.72
N VAL A 471 -20.61 10.54 0.59
CA VAL A 471 -19.73 11.18 -0.40
C VAL A 471 -19.83 12.72 -0.37
N SER A 472 -20.45 13.29 0.66
CA SER A 472 -20.64 14.73 0.79
C SER A 472 -19.36 15.47 1.24
N GLU A 473 -18.38 14.74 1.78
CA GLU A 473 -17.09 15.25 2.27
C GLU A 473 -15.92 14.54 1.57
N THR A 474 -14.72 15.06 1.77
CA THR A 474 -13.47 14.46 1.29
C THR A 474 -12.51 14.33 2.47
N PRO A 475 -12.00 13.12 2.79
CA PRO A 475 -12.32 11.83 2.16
C PRO A 475 -13.77 11.41 2.35
N ALA A 476 -14.30 10.57 1.46
CA ALA A 476 -15.60 9.93 1.63
C ALA A 476 -15.61 9.07 2.90
N GLN A 477 -16.78 8.94 3.55
CA GLN A 477 -16.91 8.29 4.85
C GLN A 477 -17.77 7.04 4.77
N ILE A 478 -17.25 5.89 5.22
CA ILE A 478 -18.09 4.74 5.54
C ILE A 478 -18.85 5.08 6.82
N VAL A 479 -20.18 5.08 6.72
CA VAL A 479 -21.08 5.48 7.83
C VAL A 479 -21.88 4.31 8.39
N ASP A 480 -21.94 3.17 7.67
CA ASP A 480 -22.55 1.92 8.14
C ASP A 480 -21.93 0.72 7.39
N ALA A 481 -21.98 -0.46 8.01
CA ALA A 481 -21.48 -1.73 7.48
C ALA A 481 -22.51 -2.84 7.74
N ILE A 482 -23.32 -3.14 6.73
CA ILE A 482 -24.40 -4.12 6.80
C ILE A 482 -23.85 -5.51 6.48
N ARG A 483 -23.84 -6.40 7.47
CA ARG A 483 -23.37 -7.79 7.30
C ARG A 483 -24.39 -8.63 6.56
N VAL A 484 -24.00 -9.23 5.43
CA VAL A 484 -24.88 -10.10 4.67
C VAL A 484 -24.98 -11.46 5.37
N THR A 485 -26.21 -11.89 5.68
CA THR A 485 -26.47 -13.07 6.48
C THR A 485 -27.45 -14.03 5.80
N ARG A 486 -27.25 -15.32 6.11
CA ARG A 486 -28.19 -16.40 5.77
C ARG A 486 -28.64 -17.10 7.04
N GLU A 487 -29.94 -17.04 7.34
CA GLU A 487 -30.52 -17.59 8.58
C GLU A 487 -29.82 -17.04 9.86
N GLY A 488 -29.39 -15.77 9.83
CA GLY A 488 -28.72 -15.09 10.94
C GLY A 488 -27.27 -15.50 11.18
N GLN A 489 -26.63 -16.14 10.21
CA GLN A 489 -25.20 -16.43 10.20
C GLN A 489 -24.55 -15.73 9.00
N PRO A 490 -23.22 -15.42 9.02
CA PRO A 490 -22.54 -14.88 7.86
C PRO A 490 -22.85 -15.72 6.60
N ALA A 491 -23.19 -15.04 5.52
CA ALA A 491 -23.56 -15.68 4.26
C ALA A 491 -22.32 -16.12 3.48
N GLN A 492 -21.67 -17.17 3.97
CA GLN A 492 -20.48 -17.76 3.33
C GLN A 492 -20.76 -18.21 1.89
N LEU A 493 -19.70 -18.36 1.11
CA LEU A 493 -19.76 -18.75 -0.31
C LEU A 493 -20.48 -17.70 -1.18
N LEU A 494 -20.32 -16.43 -0.85
CA LEU A 494 -20.65 -15.31 -1.73
C LEU A 494 -19.34 -14.72 -2.29
N ASP A 495 -19.44 -14.28 -3.52
CA ASP A 495 -18.43 -13.53 -4.26
C ASP A 495 -19.16 -12.31 -4.83
N MET A 496 -19.33 -11.28 -3.99
CA MET A 496 -20.24 -10.17 -4.30
C MET A 496 -19.55 -9.16 -5.22
N GLU A 497 -19.96 -9.11 -6.49
CA GLU A 497 -19.35 -8.26 -7.49
C GLU A 497 -20.23 -7.08 -7.94
N GLY A 498 -21.51 -7.14 -7.67
CA GLY A 498 -22.42 -6.06 -8.08
C GLY A 498 -23.60 -5.88 -7.13
N ILE A 499 -24.10 -4.65 -7.05
CA ILE A 499 -25.23 -4.28 -6.20
C ILE A 499 -26.20 -3.33 -6.92
N ALA A 500 -27.50 -3.55 -6.75
CA ALA A 500 -28.55 -2.67 -7.20
C ALA A 500 -29.63 -2.51 -6.13
N LEU A 501 -30.30 -1.37 -6.06
CA LEU A 501 -31.42 -1.16 -5.16
C LEU A 501 -32.67 -1.93 -5.60
N ASP A 502 -33.39 -2.51 -4.64
CA ASP A 502 -34.66 -3.21 -4.93
C ASP A 502 -35.87 -2.28 -5.02
N GLY A 503 -35.73 -1.02 -4.56
CA GLY A 503 -36.76 0.01 -4.52
C GLY A 503 -37.64 -0.03 -3.25
N ASP A 504 -37.46 -1.01 -2.38
CA ASP A 504 -38.17 -1.16 -1.10
C ASP A 504 -37.22 -1.05 0.12
N GLY A 505 -35.95 -0.68 -0.13
CA GLY A 505 -34.90 -0.45 0.88
C GLY A 505 -33.91 -1.62 1.02
N GLY A 506 -34.07 -2.69 0.25
CA GLY A 506 -33.14 -3.79 0.14
C GLY A 506 -32.33 -3.73 -1.16
N PHE A 507 -31.67 -4.86 -1.48
CA PHE A 507 -30.66 -4.95 -2.51
C PHE A 507 -30.79 -6.20 -3.38
N TRP A 508 -30.43 -6.06 -4.65
CA TRP A 508 -30.10 -7.16 -5.55
C TRP A 508 -28.57 -7.24 -5.65
N ILE A 509 -27.99 -8.40 -5.33
CA ILE A 509 -26.57 -8.62 -5.35
C ILE A 509 -26.21 -9.66 -6.39
N ALA A 510 -25.33 -9.33 -7.32
CA ALA A 510 -24.70 -10.27 -8.23
C ALA A 510 -23.52 -10.95 -7.52
N SER A 511 -23.49 -12.28 -7.51
CA SER A 511 -22.39 -13.06 -6.95
C SER A 511 -21.70 -13.81 -8.07
N GLU A 512 -20.40 -13.62 -8.23
CA GLU A 512 -19.57 -14.36 -9.15
C GLU A 512 -19.48 -15.82 -8.74
N GLY A 513 -19.59 -16.72 -9.68
CA GLY A 513 -19.52 -18.15 -9.40
C GLY A 513 -18.09 -18.69 -9.57
N ARG A 514 -17.80 -19.60 -8.68
CA ARG A 514 -16.60 -20.42 -8.71
C ARG A 514 -17.01 -21.91 -8.73
N SER A 515 -17.45 -22.41 -9.89
CA SER A 515 -17.92 -23.79 -10.02
C SER A 515 -16.85 -24.83 -9.64
N ASP A 516 -15.57 -24.48 -9.75
CA ASP A 516 -14.43 -25.25 -9.26
C ASP A 516 -14.36 -25.33 -7.72
N ARG A 517 -14.97 -24.35 -7.00
CA ARG A 517 -15.05 -24.25 -5.53
C ARG A 517 -16.49 -24.41 -5.00
N LEU A 518 -17.44 -24.82 -5.84
CA LEU A 518 -18.86 -24.97 -5.50
C LEU A 518 -19.57 -23.68 -5.09
N VAL A 519 -19.08 -22.53 -5.55
CA VAL A 519 -19.77 -21.24 -5.45
C VAL A 519 -20.62 -21.06 -6.69
N PRO A 520 -21.96 -20.90 -6.58
CA PRO A 520 -22.82 -20.73 -7.75
C PRO A 520 -22.83 -19.28 -8.23
N HIS A 521 -22.89 -19.06 -9.56
CA HIS A 521 -23.36 -17.80 -10.08
C HIS A 521 -24.82 -17.62 -9.71
N ALA A 522 -25.14 -16.54 -9.01
CA ALA A 522 -26.51 -16.26 -8.59
C ALA A 522 -26.75 -14.77 -8.37
N ILE A 523 -28.03 -14.35 -8.43
CA ILE A 523 -28.46 -13.06 -7.94
C ILE A 523 -29.18 -13.27 -6.61
N TYR A 524 -28.76 -12.56 -5.56
CA TYR A 524 -29.38 -12.65 -4.25
C TYR A 524 -30.27 -11.43 -4.00
N HIS A 525 -31.46 -11.67 -3.44
CA HIS A 525 -32.28 -10.61 -2.86
C HIS A 525 -31.95 -10.48 -1.38
N VAL A 526 -31.51 -9.32 -0.97
CA VAL A 526 -31.03 -9.04 0.39
C VAL A 526 -31.86 -7.90 0.98
N GLY A 527 -32.46 -8.12 2.16
CA GLY A 527 -33.23 -7.12 2.86
C GLY A 527 -32.32 -5.99 3.40
N ALA A 528 -32.94 -4.87 3.79
CA ALA A 528 -32.25 -3.70 4.36
C ALA A 528 -31.40 -4.03 5.62
N ASP A 529 -31.68 -5.12 6.29
CA ASP A 529 -30.93 -5.62 7.46
C ASP A 529 -29.81 -6.60 7.11
N GLY A 530 -29.52 -6.79 5.80
CA GLY A 530 -28.51 -7.71 5.30
C GLY A 530 -28.93 -9.17 5.23
N ALA A 531 -30.18 -9.53 5.58
CA ALA A 531 -30.65 -10.89 5.48
C ALA A 531 -30.92 -11.30 4.03
N ILE A 532 -30.37 -12.43 3.56
CA ILE A 532 -30.76 -13.01 2.28
C ILE A 532 -32.19 -13.52 2.39
N GLU A 533 -33.09 -12.99 1.59
CA GLU A 533 -34.52 -13.33 1.53
C GLU A 533 -34.82 -14.35 0.44
N ASP A 534 -34.14 -14.24 -0.71
CA ASP A 534 -34.34 -15.13 -1.88
C ASP A 534 -33.09 -15.14 -2.76
N TYR A 535 -33.06 -16.03 -3.75
CA TYR A 535 -32.00 -16.06 -4.76
C TYR A 535 -32.47 -16.57 -6.10
N ILE A 536 -31.86 -16.05 -7.18
CA ILE A 536 -32.12 -16.43 -8.55
C ILE A 536 -30.92 -17.21 -9.08
N ALA A 537 -31.10 -18.50 -9.30
CA ALA A 537 -30.07 -19.38 -9.82
C ALA A 537 -29.97 -19.33 -11.36
N LEU A 538 -28.80 -19.67 -11.89
CA LEU A 538 -28.65 -19.88 -13.34
C LEU A 538 -29.48 -21.06 -13.81
N PRO A 539 -30.17 -20.95 -14.97
CA PRO A 539 -30.86 -22.07 -15.58
C PRO A 539 -29.85 -23.03 -16.24
N ASP A 540 -30.32 -24.26 -16.56
CA ASP A 540 -29.48 -25.35 -17.09
C ASP A 540 -28.73 -24.93 -18.38
N GLU A 541 -29.35 -24.10 -19.24
CA GLU A 541 -28.78 -23.61 -20.49
C GLU A 541 -27.51 -22.74 -20.23
N LEU A 542 -27.51 -21.90 -19.24
CA LEU A 542 -26.37 -21.08 -18.84
C LEU A 542 -25.33 -21.88 -18.06
N LEU A 543 -25.77 -22.77 -17.14
CA LEU A 543 -24.87 -23.67 -16.41
C LEU A 543 -24.06 -24.59 -17.36
N ALA A 544 -24.59 -24.96 -18.50
CA ALA A 544 -23.88 -25.79 -19.50
C ALA A 544 -22.68 -25.10 -20.12
N VAL A 545 -22.66 -23.78 -20.16
CA VAL A 545 -21.66 -22.96 -20.85
C VAL A 545 -20.86 -22.03 -19.98
N GLU A 546 -21.26 -21.86 -18.72
CA GLU A 546 -20.60 -20.96 -17.76
C GLU A 546 -19.12 -21.30 -17.57
N ARG A 547 -18.38 -20.30 -17.14
CA ARG A 547 -17.00 -20.39 -16.67
C ARG A 547 -16.88 -19.54 -15.40
N ARG A 548 -15.79 -19.71 -14.65
CA ARG A 548 -15.24 -18.67 -13.78
C ARG A 548 -15.17 -17.35 -14.58
N PHE A 549 -15.18 -16.20 -13.96
CA PHE A 549 -15.29 -14.87 -14.59
C PHE A 549 -16.71 -14.61 -15.09
N GLY A 550 -17.60 -14.57 -14.12
CA GLY A 550 -19.05 -14.58 -14.33
C GLY A 550 -19.71 -13.25 -14.03
N PHE A 551 -20.56 -13.27 -13.03
CA PHE A 551 -21.35 -12.10 -12.69
C PHE A 551 -20.50 -11.02 -12.05
N GLU A 552 -20.58 -9.86 -12.63
CA GLU A 552 -20.00 -8.61 -12.14
C GLU A 552 -21.14 -7.64 -11.79
N GLY A 553 -21.06 -6.40 -12.22
CA GLY A 553 -22.09 -5.41 -11.93
C GLY A 553 -23.51 -5.84 -12.28
N ILE A 554 -24.47 -5.31 -11.53
CA ILE A 554 -25.91 -5.50 -11.70
C ILE A 554 -26.64 -4.16 -11.64
N THR A 555 -27.66 -3.99 -12.50
CA THR A 555 -28.53 -2.82 -12.44
C THR A 555 -29.99 -3.21 -12.65
N ARG A 556 -30.91 -2.48 -12.02
CA ARG A 556 -32.35 -2.68 -12.16
C ARG A 556 -32.99 -1.57 -12.99
N VAL A 557 -33.83 -1.96 -13.94
CA VAL A 557 -34.66 -1.03 -14.72
C VAL A 557 -36.07 -1.59 -14.77
N ASP A 558 -37.00 -0.94 -14.11
CA ASP A 558 -38.38 -1.43 -13.91
C ASP A 558 -38.37 -2.86 -13.30
N ASP A 559 -38.94 -3.83 -14.01
CA ASP A 559 -38.99 -5.24 -13.59
C ASP A 559 -37.85 -6.09 -14.18
N MET A 560 -36.84 -5.47 -14.75
CA MET A 560 -35.69 -6.15 -15.32
C MET A 560 -34.43 -5.95 -14.50
N LEU A 561 -33.76 -7.03 -14.15
CA LEU A 561 -32.37 -7.02 -13.69
C LEU A 561 -31.46 -7.27 -14.90
N TYR A 562 -30.42 -6.47 -15.04
CA TYR A 562 -29.36 -6.66 -16.02
C TYR A 562 -28.04 -6.91 -15.31
N VAL A 563 -27.34 -7.99 -15.71
CA VAL A 563 -26.07 -8.40 -15.13
C VAL A 563 -25.01 -8.44 -16.22
N ALA A 564 -23.87 -7.78 -16.00
CA ALA A 564 -22.70 -7.92 -16.83
C ALA A 564 -21.97 -9.22 -16.51
N VAL A 565 -21.49 -9.92 -17.53
CA VAL A 565 -20.59 -11.08 -17.39
C VAL A 565 -19.18 -10.61 -17.72
N GLN A 566 -18.21 -10.88 -16.85
CA GLN A 566 -16.84 -10.34 -16.99
C GLN A 566 -16.20 -10.68 -18.33
N ARG A 567 -16.19 -11.96 -18.68
CA ARG A 567 -15.52 -12.44 -19.87
C ARG A 567 -16.36 -13.50 -20.61
N GLU A 568 -15.86 -13.92 -21.78
CA GLU A 568 -16.49 -14.90 -22.61
C GLU A 568 -16.71 -16.26 -21.94
N TRP A 569 -17.93 -16.75 -21.91
CA TRP A 569 -18.23 -18.14 -21.59
C TRP A 569 -17.99 -19.06 -22.80
N ARG A 570 -18.21 -20.38 -22.66
CA ARG A 570 -17.80 -21.38 -23.66
C ARG A 570 -18.49 -21.23 -25.06
N ASP A 571 -19.65 -20.62 -25.10
CA ASP A 571 -20.48 -20.43 -26.30
C ASP A 571 -20.35 -19.01 -26.90
N ASP A 572 -19.62 -18.11 -26.23
CA ASP A 572 -19.50 -16.74 -26.71
C ASP A 572 -18.49 -16.59 -27.85
N PRO A 573 -18.73 -15.68 -28.78
CA PRO A 573 -17.73 -15.27 -29.75
C PRO A 573 -16.55 -14.56 -29.04
N ALA A 574 -15.37 -14.64 -29.63
CA ALA A 574 -14.19 -13.93 -29.08
C ALA A 574 -14.44 -12.42 -28.97
N ASN A 575 -14.00 -11.82 -27.86
CA ASN A 575 -14.19 -10.42 -27.49
C ASN A 575 -15.67 -10.00 -27.34
N HIS A 576 -16.56 -10.93 -26.99
CA HIS A 576 -17.95 -10.62 -26.67
C HIS A 576 -18.30 -11.21 -25.31
N ALA A 577 -18.72 -10.38 -24.38
CA ALA A 577 -19.28 -10.83 -23.12
C ALA A 577 -20.81 -10.84 -23.16
N LYS A 578 -21.44 -11.65 -22.32
CA LYS A 578 -22.89 -11.62 -22.16
C LYS A 578 -23.29 -10.43 -21.27
N VAL A 579 -24.40 -9.80 -21.62
CA VAL A 579 -25.24 -9.07 -20.68
C VAL A 579 -26.52 -9.88 -20.55
N LEU A 580 -26.73 -10.39 -19.33
CA LEU A 580 -27.91 -11.21 -19.05
C LEU A 580 -29.03 -10.31 -18.52
N GLY A 581 -30.26 -10.63 -18.87
CA GLY A 581 -31.45 -10.00 -18.33
C GLY A 581 -32.31 -11.05 -17.62
N TYR A 582 -32.85 -10.69 -16.47
CA TYR A 582 -33.84 -11.48 -15.74
C TYR A 582 -35.09 -10.64 -15.46
N ASN A 583 -36.24 -11.13 -15.86
CA ASN A 583 -37.52 -10.43 -15.63
C ASN A 583 -38.13 -10.92 -14.32
N LEU A 584 -38.33 -10.01 -13.39
CA LEU A 584 -38.84 -10.29 -12.03
C LEU A 584 -40.32 -10.73 -12.02
N GLU A 585 -41.12 -10.37 -13.05
CA GLU A 585 -42.54 -10.77 -13.14
C GLU A 585 -42.71 -12.13 -13.82
N THR A 586 -41.94 -12.41 -14.89
CA THR A 586 -42.08 -13.65 -15.68
C THR A 586 -41.10 -14.73 -15.26
N GLU A 587 -40.09 -14.41 -14.45
CA GLU A 587 -39.01 -15.29 -14.04
C GLU A 587 -38.20 -15.87 -15.22
N GLU A 588 -38.12 -15.14 -16.34
CA GLU A 588 -37.46 -15.58 -17.56
C GLU A 588 -36.10 -14.89 -17.75
N TRP A 589 -35.08 -15.70 -18.10
CA TRP A 589 -33.77 -15.22 -18.48
C TRP A 589 -33.73 -14.85 -20.00
N SER A 590 -32.89 -13.84 -20.27
CA SER A 590 -32.63 -13.36 -21.63
C SER A 590 -31.14 -12.95 -21.77
N VAL A 591 -30.68 -12.78 -23.03
CA VAL A 591 -29.28 -12.52 -23.31
C VAL A 591 -29.11 -11.54 -24.48
N ILE A 592 -28.09 -10.69 -24.36
CA ILE A 592 -27.54 -9.87 -25.43
C ILE A 592 -26.01 -9.89 -25.29
N HIS A 593 -25.29 -9.78 -26.41
CA HIS A 593 -23.83 -9.70 -26.39
C HIS A 593 -23.34 -8.23 -26.31
N TYR A 594 -22.27 -8.01 -25.62
CA TYR A 594 -21.52 -6.76 -25.58
C TYR A 594 -20.18 -6.96 -26.31
N ALA A 595 -19.88 -6.11 -27.30
CA ALA A 595 -18.61 -6.13 -28.02
C ALA A 595 -17.53 -5.41 -27.21
N LYS A 596 -16.68 -6.17 -26.55
CA LYS A 596 -15.57 -5.64 -25.72
C LYS A 596 -14.43 -5.09 -26.58
N THR A 597 -13.67 -4.16 -26.02
CA THR A 597 -12.36 -3.77 -26.54
C THR A 597 -11.45 -4.98 -26.67
N LYS A 598 -10.72 -5.06 -27.78
CA LYS A 598 -9.78 -6.15 -27.98
C LYS A 598 -8.51 -5.91 -27.18
N PRO A 599 -8.10 -6.85 -26.30
CA PRO A 599 -6.90 -6.70 -25.51
C PRO A 599 -5.64 -6.64 -26.38
N SER A 600 -4.66 -5.81 -25.98
CA SER A 600 -3.31 -5.81 -26.52
C SER A 600 -2.44 -6.90 -25.90
N THR A 601 -2.56 -7.08 -24.59
CA THR A 601 -1.97 -8.12 -23.75
C THR A 601 -3.01 -8.58 -22.74
N GLY A 602 -2.85 -9.75 -22.14
CA GLY A 602 -3.77 -10.27 -21.15
C GLY A 602 -5.20 -10.41 -21.66
N TRP A 603 -6.17 -9.85 -20.94
CA TRP A 603 -7.59 -9.88 -21.28
C TRP A 603 -8.26 -8.53 -20.96
N VAL A 604 -9.41 -8.29 -21.55
CA VAL A 604 -10.33 -7.19 -21.21
C VAL A 604 -11.64 -7.78 -20.71
N GLY A 605 -12.15 -7.27 -19.60
CA GLY A 605 -13.41 -7.65 -18.97
C GLY A 605 -14.36 -6.49 -18.77
N LEU A 606 -15.61 -6.82 -18.46
CA LEU A 606 -16.58 -5.88 -17.87
C LEU A 606 -16.51 -6.03 -16.37
N SER A 607 -16.52 -4.92 -15.64
CA SER A 607 -16.55 -4.94 -14.18
C SER A 607 -17.86 -4.36 -13.63
N GLU A 608 -18.52 -3.45 -14.36
CA GLU A 608 -19.74 -2.84 -13.83
C GLU A 608 -20.76 -2.56 -14.94
N ILE A 609 -22.05 -2.47 -14.56
CA ILE A 609 -23.15 -2.05 -15.40
C ILE A 609 -24.11 -1.13 -14.63
N VAL A 610 -24.35 0.08 -15.15
CA VAL A 610 -25.22 1.07 -14.50
C VAL A 610 -26.21 1.68 -15.50
N ALA A 611 -27.50 1.67 -15.15
CA ALA A 611 -28.54 2.36 -15.92
C ALA A 611 -28.68 3.81 -15.46
N HIS A 612 -28.45 4.78 -16.35
CA HIS A 612 -28.65 6.19 -16.02
C HIS A 612 -29.00 7.02 -17.26
N GLY A 613 -29.91 8.02 -17.12
CA GLY A 613 -30.16 9.05 -18.13
C GLY A 613 -30.57 8.51 -19.52
N GLY A 614 -31.17 7.31 -19.60
CA GLY A 614 -31.56 6.67 -20.86
C GLY A 614 -30.43 5.89 -21.56
N PHE A 615 -29.35 5.61 -20.85
CA PHE A 615 -28.21 4.81 -21.29
C PHE A 615 -27.92 3.68 -20.29
N MET A 616 -27.21 2.65 -20.75
CA MET A 616 -26.50 1.67 -19.96
C MET A 616 -25.02 1.97 -20.04
N TYR A 617 -24.36 2.17 -18.91
CA TYR A 617 -22.94 2.42 -18.77
C TYR A 617 -22.23 1.15 -18.32
N PHE A 618 -20.98 0.99 -18.73
CA PHE A 618 -20.15 -0.17 -18.41
C PHE A 618 -18.73 0.29 -18.08
N ILE A 619 -18.07 -0.39 -17.14
CA ILE A 619 -16.62 -0.35 -17.03
C ILE A 619 -16.04 -1.46 -17.88
N GLU A 620 -15.10 -1.12 -18.76
CA GLU A 620 -14.19 -2.07 -19.41
C GLU A 620 -12.79 -1.89 -18.84
N ARG A 621 -12.18 -2.95 -18.34
CA ARG A 621 -10.80 -2.94 -17.89
C ARG A 621 -9.98 -4.10 -18.45
N ASP A 622 -8.68 -3.86 -18.72
CA ASP A 622 -7.71 -4.94 -18.87
C ASP A 622 -7.18 -5.36 -17.48
N ASN A 623 -6.46 -6.48 -17.43
CA ASN A 623 -5.81 -6.98 -16.22
C ASN A 623 -4.32 -6.55 -16.16
N GLN A 624 -4.05 -5.32 -16.47
CA GLN A 624 -2.69 -4.81 -16.49
C GLN A 624 -2.53 -3.66 -15.50
N HIS A 625 -1.35 -3.58 -14.93
CA HIS A 625 -0.94 -2.53 -14.01
C HIS A 625 0.00 -1.54 -14.70
N ASP A 626 0.20 -0.38 -14.11
CA ASP A 626 1.17 0.63 -14.47
C ASP A 626 1.19 0.95 -15.97
N THR A 627 2.35 1.10 -16.58
CA THR A 627 2.54 1.44 -18.01
C THR A 627 2.01 0.37 -18.97
N ARG A 628 1.73 -0.84 -18.50
CA ARG A 628 1.10 -1.91 -19.28
C ARG A 628 -0.41 -1.78 -19.39
N ALA A 629 -1.05 -1.06 -18.48
CA ALA A 629 -2.48 -0.79 -18.52
C ALA A 629 -2.83 0.13 -19.69
N VAL A 630 -3.76 -0.28 -20.53
CA VAL A 630 -4.17 0.46 -21.75
C VAL A 630 -5.68 0.57 -21.90
N THR A 631 -6.45 -0.18 -21.12
CA THR A 631 -7.91 -0.20 -21.20
C THR A 631 -8.50 -0.11 -19.80
N LYS A 632 -8.77 1.09 -19.34
CA LYS A 632 -9.52 1.41 -18.14
C LYS A 632 -10.49 2.50 -18.55
N ILE A 633 -11.71 2.11 -18.99
CA ILE A 633 -12.64 3.04 -19.65
C ILE A 633 -14.08 2.86 -19.19
N ILE A 634 -14.83 3.94 -19.24
CA ILE A 634 -16.28 3.92 -19.13
C ILE A 634 -16.85 4.04 -20.53
N THR A 635 -17.75 3.13 -20.88
CA THR A 635 -18.48 3.11 -22.14
C THR A 635 -19.98 3.18 -21.88
N ARG A 636 -20.77 3.42 -22.92
CA ARG A 636 -22.24 3.36 -22.82
C ARG A 636 -22.91 2.90 -24.10
N VAL A 637 -24.12 2.39 -23.95
CA VAL A 637 -25.06 2.14 -25.07
C VAL A 637 -26.41 2.80 -24.74
N PRO A 638 -27.19 3.24 -25.74
CA PRO A 638 -28.53 3.77 -25.45
C PRO A 638 -29.45 2.65 -24.94
N MET A 639 -30.28 2.94 -23.94
CA MET A 639 -31.23 1.98 -23.37
C MET A 639 -32.14 1.33 -24.43
N SER A 640 -32.38 2.03 -25.55
CA SER A 640 -33.14 1.47 -26.66
C SER A 640 -32.45 0.28 -27.33
N ALA A 641 -31.13 0.12 -27.23
CA ALA A 641 -30.41 -1.02 -27.76
C ALA A 641 -30.67 -2.30 -26.94
N MET A 642 -30.95 -2.15 -25.63
CA MET A 642 -31.33 -3.28 -24.77
C MET A 642 -32.63 -3.97 -25.19
N LYS A 643 -33.45 -3.35 -26.04
CA LYS A 643 -34.62 -4.00 -26.64
C LYS A 643 -34.24 -5.14 -27.61
N GLY A 644 -32.97 -5.26 -27.98
CA GLY A 644 -32.41 -6.36 -28.74
C GLY A 644 -32.12 -7.63 -27.92
N ILE A 645 -32.37 -7.58 -26.58
CA ILE A 645 -32.23 -8.77 -25.76
C ILE A 645 -33.22 -9.85 -26.15
N VAL A 646 -32.77 -11.11 -26.20
CA VAL A 646 -33.54 -12.24 -26.68
C VAL A 646 -33.61 -13.37 -25.65
N ALA A 647 -34.58 -14.26 -25.75
CA ALA A 647 -34.68 -15.43 -24.92
C ALA A 647 -33.45 -16.35 -25.09
N LEU A 648 -33.12 -17.13 -24.06
CA LEU A 648 -32.04 -18.10 -24.13
C LEU A 648 -32.25 -19.07 -25.26
N GLY A 649 -31.17 -19.44 -25.99
CA GLY A 649 -31.21 -20.30 -27.15
C GLY A 649 -31.52 -19.61 -28.49
N GLU A 650 -31.90 -18.34 -28.49
CA GLU A 650 -31.96 -17.50 -29.68
C GLU A 650 -30.58 -16.88 -29.99
N THR A 651 -30.41 -16.34 -31.20
CA THR A 651 -29.16 -15.67 -31.57
C THR A 651 -29.13 -14.26 -30.97
N PRO A 652 -28.24 -13.93 -30.00
CA PRO A 652 -28.19 -12.63 -29.43
C PRO A 652 -27.80 -11.53 -30.42
N ALA A 653 -28.41 -10.36 -30.30
CA ALA A 653 -27.88 -9.14 -30.90
C ALA A 653 -26.60 -8.72 -30.21
N VAL A 654 -25.83 -7.82 -30.81
CA VAL A 654 -24.58 -7.29 -30.29
C VAL A 654 -24.74 -5.81 -29.95
N LEU A 655 -24.40 -5.42 -28.76
CA LEU A 655 -24.28 -4.03 -28.35
C LEU A 655 -22.94 -3.47 -28.84
N GLU A 656 -23.02 -2.31 -29.47
CA GLU A 656 -21.85 -1.57 -29.95
C GLU A 656 -21.67 -0.34 -29.03
N PRO A 657 -20.77 -0.40 -28.04
CA PRO A 657 -20.60 0.70 -27.07
C PRO A 657 -19.90 1.92 -27.65
N GLU A 658 -20.17 3.09 -27.12
CA GLU A 658 -19.39 4.32 -27.32
C GLU A 658 -18.58 4.67 -26.10
N LEU A 659 -17.35 5.14 -26.28
CA LEU A 659 -16.47 5.62 -25.22
C LEU A 659 -17.07 6.87 -24.59
N VAL A 660 -17.08 6.90 -23.25
CA VAL A 660 -17.50 8.07 -22.43
C VAL A 660 -16.30 8.70 -21.75
N VAL A 661 -15.52 7.90 -21.01
CA VAL A 661 -14.38 8.37 -20.20
C VAL A 661 -13.21 7.40 -20.36
N ASP A 662 -12.02 7.95 -20.53
CA ASP A 662 -10.75 7.25 -20.30
C ASP A 662 -10.35 7.50 -18.85
N LEU A 663 -10.20 6.43 -18.05
CA LEU A 663 -9.92 6.50 -16.62
C LEU A 663 -8.41 6.57 -16.31
N LEU A 664 -7.53 6.23 -17.25
CA LEU A 664 -6.08 6.24 -17.03
C LEU A 664 -5.54 7.57 -16.47
N PRO A 665 -5.96 8.77 -16.97
CA PRO A 665 -5.51 10.04 -16.40
C PRO A 665 -5.97 10.28 -14.96
N TYR A 666 -7.08 9.71 -14.54
CA TYR A 666 -7.58 9.83 -13.16
C TYR A 666 -6.82 8.88 -12.23
N LEU A 667 -6.54 7.66 -12.68
CA LEU A 667 -5.81 6.65 -11.92
C LEU A 667 -4.33 7.03 -11.64
N THR A 668 -3.74 7.90 -12.46
CA THR A 668 -2.39 8.44 -12.25
C THR A 668 -2.37 9.83 -11.62
N SER A 669 -3.53 10.42 -11.31
CA SER A 669 -3.62 11.81 -10.86
C SER A 669 -2.98 12.08 -9.49
N THR A 670 -2.77 11.04 -8.69
CA THR A 670 -2.14 11.08 -7.37
C THR A 670 -0.64 10.73 -7.39
N GLY A 671 -0.02 10.74 -8.57
CA GLY A 671 1.41 10.41 -8.73
C GLY A 671 1.76 8.92 -8.56
N GLY A 672 0.76 8.04 -8.32
CA GLY A 672 0.94 6.59 -8.25
C GLY A 672 0.91 5.92 -9.62
N TYR A 673 1.19 4.63 -9.64
CA TYR A 673 1.03 3.80 -10.84
C TYR A 673 -0.44 3.37 -11.04
N VAL A 674 -0.80 2.96 -12.25
CA VAL A 674 -2.17 2.51 -12.57
C VAL A 674 -2.46 1.18 -11.90
N LEU A 675 -3.48 1.16 -11.05
CA LEU A 675 -3.99 -0.06 -10.40
C LEU A 675 -4.78 -0.93 -11.40
N ASP A 676 -4.81 -2.25 -11.18
CA ASP A 676 -5.51 -3.18 -12.07
C ASP A 676 -7.03 -3.01 -11.99
N LYS A 677 -7.58 -3.20 -10.81
CA LYS A 677 -9.00 -3.46 -10.61
C LYS A 677 -9.82 -2.19 -10.43
N VAL A 678 -10.21 -1.55 -11.54
CA VAL A 678 -11.28 -0.54 -11.53
C VAL A 678 -12.62 -1.27 -11.62
N GLU A 679 -13.40 -1.32 -10.53
CA GLU A 679 -14.58 -2.18 -10.46
C GLU A 679 -15.88 -1.45 -10.17
N GLY A 680 -15.89 -0.48 -9.26
CA GLY A 680 -17.13 0.20 -8.89
C GLY A 680 -17.47 1.41 -9.77
N LEU A 681 -18.76 1.54 -10.14
CA LEU A 681 -19.32 2.73 -10.78
C LEU A 681 -20.72 3.03 -10.24
N ALA A 682 -20.88 4.19 -9.62
CA ALA A 682 -22.19 4.75 -9.30
C ALA A 682 -22.39 6.08 -10.02
N ILE A 683 -23.64 6.38 -10.47
CA ILE A 683 -23.92 7.62 -11.19
C ILE A 683 -25.04 8.38 -10.47
N ALA A 684 -24.73 9.59 -10.02
CA ALA A 684 -25.68 10.47 -9.36
C ALA A 684 -26.72 11.05 -10.32
N GLU A 685 -27.82 11.59 -9.82
CA GLU A 685 -28.92 12.16 -10.63
C GLU A 685 -28.43 13.27 -11.56
N ASP A 686 -27.45 14.08 -11.15
CA ASP A 686 -26.85 15.15 -11.96
C ASP A 686 -25.85 14.65 -13.02
N GLY A 687 -25.56 13.35 -13.05
CA GLY A 687 -24.62 12.72 -13.95
C GLY A 687 -23.19 12.61 -13.41
N THR A 688 -22.91 13.01 -12.18
CA THR A 688 -21.60 12.78 -11.55
C THR A 688 -21.36 11.28 -11.39
N MET A 689 -20.23 10.80 -11.90
CA MET A 689 -19.81 9.40 -11.83
C MET A 689 -18.85 9.23 -10.64
N TRP A 690 -19.11 8.27 -9.77
CA TRP A 690 -18.21 7.82 -8.71
C TRP A 690 -17.59 6.50 -9.11
N VAL A 691 -16.26 6.43 -9.02
CA VAL A 691 -15.46 5.28 -9.46
C VAL A 691 -14.61 4.80 -8.28
N SER A 692 -14.53 3.49 -8.08
CA SER A 692 -13.64 2.86 -7.11
C SER A 692 -12.73 1.82 -7.74
N THR A 693 -11.58 1.59 -7.06
CA THR A 693 -10.72 0.43 -7.31
C THR A 693 -10.85 -0.57 -6.17
N ASP A 694 -10.76 -1.85 -6.48
CA ASP A 694 -10.58 -2.93 -5.53
C ASP A 694 -9.09 -3.10 -5.21
N ASN A 695 -8.75 -3.31 -3.94
CA ASN A 695 -7.40 -3.48 -3.43
C ASN A 695 -7.04 -4.93 -3.09
N ASP A 696 -7.84 -5.90 -3.50
CA ASP A 696 -7.62 -7.35 -3.26
C ASP A 696 -7.28 -7.74 -1.80
N GLY A 697 -7.66 -6.89 -0.81
CA GLY A 697 -7.43 -7.16 0.59
C GLY A 697 -6.02 -6.93 1.09
N VAL A 698 -5.17 -6.24 0.33
CA VAL A 698 -3.80 -5.86 0.71
C VAL A 698 -2.80 -7.03 0.66
N ASP A 699 -1.69 -6.96 1.40
CA ASP A 699 -0.53 -7.85 1.41
C ASP A 699 0.22 -7.83 0.07
N ASP A 700 0.04 -8.78 -0.82
CA ASP A 700 0.69 -8.81 -2.15
C ASP A 700 0.17 -7.73 -3.14
N HIS A 701 -0.56 -6.75 -2.66
CA HIS A 701 -1.12 -5.62 -3.40
C HIS A 701 -0.78 -4.29 -2.73
N SER A 702 -0.91 -3.19 -3.47
CA SER A 702 -0.62 -1.86 -2.92
C SER A 702 -1.52 -1.43 -1.76
N GLY A 703 -2.62 -2.13 -1.51
CA GLY A 703 -3.62 -1.74 -0.51
C GLY A 703 -4.39 -0.47 -0.86
N GLU A 704 -3.95 0.30 -1.85
CA GLU A 704 -4.54 1.58 -2.20
C GLU A 704 -5.90 1.41 -2.87
N THR A 705 -6.95 1.91 -2.23
CA THR A 705 -8.27 2.07 -2.84
C THR A 705 -8.42 3.51 -3.33
N MET A 706 -8.54 3.68 -4.65
CA MET A 706 -8.95 4.95 -5.23
C MET A 706 -10.47 5.06 -5.22
N PHE A 707 -10.99 6.18 -4.74
CA PHE A 707 -12.42 6.48 -4.72
C PHE A 707 -12.62 7.95 -5.11
N PHE A 708 -13.11 8.21 -6.32
CA PHE A 708 -13.13 9.56 -6.89
C PHE A 708 -14.36 9.83 -7.75
N SER A 709 -14.68 11.11 -7.94
CA SER A 709 -15.80 11.53 -8.78
C SER A 709 -15.35 12.16 -10.10
N ILE A 710 -16.15 11.97 -11.14
CA ILE A 710 -15.99 12.57 -12.47
C ILE A 710 -17.29 13.27 -12.84
N SER A 711 -17.23 14.58 -13.06
CA SER A 711 -18.38 15.34 -13.55
C SER A 711 -18.48 15.19 -15.08
N MET A 712 -19.65 14.82 -15.59
CA MET A 712 -19.93 14.90 -17.02
C MET A 712 -20.24 16.36 -17.37
N GLU A 713 -19.39 17.02 -18.18
CA GLU A 713 -19.67 18.36 -18.73
C GLU A 713 -20.79 18.33 -19.78
#